data_82073ccecd8e6c1b22e2ffcda1d68dda
#
_entry.id   82073ccecd8e6c1b22e2ffcda1d68dda
#
_cell.length_a   1.000
_cell.length_b   1.000
_cell.length_c   1.000
_cell.angle_alpha   90.00
_cell.angle_beta   90.00
_cell.angle_gamma   90.00
#
_symmetry.space_group_name_H-M   'P 1'
#
loop_
_entity.id
_entity.type
_entity.pdbx_description
1 polymer ?
#
loop_
_entity_poly.entity_id
_entity_poly.type
_entity_poly.pdbx_seq_one_letter_code
_entity_poly.pdbx_strand_id
1 'polypeptide(L)'
;MTSKKLTINENFWLNFSKVYEKPSLVNKYLADYSDEIEKVVITNFNEFNLSSEYSIYANGGFGRREMFPSSDVDLSIVQHNKNAKNIEGLERYIAKLWDLGLKVGHSVRTIQDIKRVAGKDPVEFTSYLTSRSLVSSPNIDIKVNNILSRSWGKKKFFNAKYNEQEERYKSFFSTQYNLEPDLKESPGALRDFQTALWILQHCFDFDNYEDIKKSKEFSDQIDSAVESYDFIKVMRFATNITTKKNRLSFESQIEISKQAQLKGATNKRTVELMMQRYYENASNLSNFNNLIFESYRESTTFALTKNFGEFYVRGNKIGIKNGSMSKRKNLIFDIFIYIGKNKKINSIDTPTKILLKENVHLIDDNFRNDSCTSNQFLRILRSKYNLSSMLKTMKNLGILQAYIKEFGDVIGQMQFDLFHVYTVDEHTFKVLRNMRQMQIASQNGFELEYELINKLDKIEVLYLAGLFHDIGKGKGGDHSKIGAKISFDFAKKIGLSVADADLVSWLVLNHLQMSSISQKKDISDPETINSFAELVLNTERLNYLYLLTVNDIRATNPALWNGWKHSLLRDLFLLTRSKLNKEPIKTSNEIAADRKANVLKIFNGSQLDSINDYLDLFDAEYFNKNNSDKLKWQSGLVLKERLGEPVIGCRKCFEDLIEIFIKVDNSDGLFLKLVKILDLSGLEVIDANISTSGNNGIAANTFITIFSHHTRVLNNSEIREVKDRILDNFKSYSTLKKSTKKVKNLKSFKKILYVTNVEDKLKKRNLLTIETLDSPGLLEKIAKVLNENGTSIYSARINTLGDRVEDTFEIEDMTLSSVSKEKIQKITKALTELI
;
A
#
# COMPACT_ATOMS: atom_id res chain seq x y z
N MET A 1 -17.16 12.06 -36.84
CA MET A 1 -16.74 12.25 -35.43
C MET A 1 -15.46 11.50 -35.05
N THR A 2 -15.28 10.25 -35.44
CA THR A 2 -14.09 9.45 -35.14
C THR A 2 -12.77 10.03 -35.68
N SER A 3 -12.75 10.58 -36.90
CA SER A 3 -11.54 11.15 -37.52
C SER A 3 -11.00 12.37 -36.75
N LYS A 4 -11.86 13.31 -36.34
CA LYS A 4 -11.43 14.52 -35.60
C LYS A 4 -10.97 14.18 -34.16
N LYS A 5 -11.62 13.24 -33.48
CA LYS A 5 -11.15 12.75 -32.17
C LYS A 5 -9.77 12.09 -32.26
N LEU A 6 -9.51 11.33 -33.33
CA LEU A 6 -8.21 10.75 -33.59
C LEU A 6 -7.17 11.86 -33.83
N THR A 7 -7.49 12.89 -34.61
CA THR A 7 -6.59 14.03 -34.84
C THR A 7 -6.25 14.79 -33.55
N ILE A 8 -7.22 14.99 -32.64
CA ILE A 8 -6.96 15.63 -31.35
C ILE A 8 -6.00 14.76 -30.50
N ASN A 9 -6.20 13.43 -30.44
CA ASN A 9 -5.36 12.51 -29.72
C ASN A 9 -3.93 12.46 -30.31
N GLU A 10 -3.79 12.42 -31.63
CA GLU A 10 -2.51 12.45 -32.33
C GLU A 10 -1.76 13.76 -32.04
N ASN A 11 -2.44 14.92 -32.18
CA ASN A 11 -1.89 16.22 -31.86
C ASN A 11 -1.47 16.33 -30.38
N PHE A 12 -2.21 15.72 -29.46
CA PHE A 12 -1.83 15.68 -28.06
C PHE A 12 -0.52 14.93 -27.87
N TRP A 13 -0.37 13.74 -28.46
CA TRP A 13 0.88 12.97 -28.37
C TRP A 13 2.06 13.65 -29.05
N LEU A 14 1.87 14.26 -30.20
CA LEU A 14 2.92 15.03 -30.90
C LEU A 14 3.45 16.21 -30.08
N ASN A 15 2.61 16.78 -29.20
CA ASN A 15 2.98 17.90 -28.36
C ASN A 15 3.14 17.50 -26.88
N PHE A 16 3.15 16.21 -26.55
CA PHE A 16 3.02 15.74 -25.17
C PHE A 16 4.11 16.27 -24.24
N SER A 17 5.37 16.28 -24.66
CA SER A 17 6.47 16.82 -23.85
C SER A 17 6.22 18.29 -23.45
N LYS A 18 5.74 19.11 -24.39
CA LYS A 18 5.41 20.52 -24.14
C LYS A 18 4.20 20.66 -23.20
N VAL A 19 3.17 19.82 -23.39
CA VAL A 19 1.97 19.79 -22.51
C VAL A 19 2.35 19.30 -21.11
N TYR A 20 3.24 18.33 -21.02
CA TYR A 20 3.74 17.82 -19.74
C TYR A 20 4.53 18.89 -18.97
N GLU A 21 5.36 19.70 -19.64
CA GLU A 21 6.10 20.82 -19.02
C GLU A 21 5.17 21.98 -18.62
N LYS A 22 4.20 22.33 -19.50
CA LYS A 22 3.23 23.42 -19.29
C LYS A 22 1.80 22.82 -19.23
N PRO A 23 1.34 22.31 -18.09
CA PRO A 23 0.09 21.56 -17.97
C PRO A 23 -1.17 22.31 -18.40
N SER A 24 -1.22 23.63 -18.25
CA SER A 24 -2.36 24.47 -18.65
C SER A 24 -2.75 24.33 -20.14
N LEU A 25 -1.84 23.86 -20.99
CA LEU A 25 -2.12 23.60 -22.41
C LEU A 25 -3.13 22.47 -22.62
N VAL A 26 -3.34 21.56 -21.64
CA VAL A 26 -4.33 20.48 -21.73
C VAL A 26 -5.76 21.03 -21.86
N ASN A 27 -6.02 22.20 -21.28
CA ASN A 27 -7.34 22.83 -21.30
C ASN A 27 -7.84 23.10 -22.74
N LYS A 28 -6.93 23.41 -23.68
CA LYS A 28 -7.29 23.55 -25.10
C LYS A 28 -7.79 22.21 -25.68
N TYR A 29 -7.08 21.11 -25.42
CA TYR A 29 -7.49 19.79 -25.94
C TYR A 29 -8.84 19.34 -25.37
N LEU A 30 -9.08 19.61 -24.08
CA LEU A 30 -10.36 19.30 -23.42
C LEU A 30 -11.50 20.16 -23.97
N ALA A 31 -11.24 21.44 -24.24
CA ALA A 31 -12.21 22.33 -24.86
C ALA A 31 -12.52 21.90 -26.29
N ASP A 32 -11.49 21.62 -27.12
CA ASP A 32 -11.66 21.15 -28.48
C ASP A 32 -12.49 19.86 -28.55
N TYR A 33 -12.25 18.93 -27.59
CA TYR A 33 -13.01 17.69 -27.46
C TYR A 33 -14.47 17.94 -27.07
N SER A 34 -14.70 18.91 -26.18
CA SER A 34 -16.03 19.31 -25.73
C SER A 34 -16.80 20.00 -26.88
N ASP A 35 -16.14 20.88 -27.65
CA ASP A 35 -16.76 21.60 -28.75
C ASP A 35 -17.20 20.68 -29.91
N GLU A 36 -16.40 19.63 -30.19
CA GLU A 36 -16.79 18.64 -31.20
C GLU A 36 -18.03 17.84 -30.77
N ILE A 37 -18.14 17.51 -29.48
CA ILE A 37 -19.32 16.81 -28.93
C ILE A 37 -20.52 17.75 -28.92
N GLU A 38 -20.34 19.00 -28.51
CA GLU A 38 -21.39 20.01 -28.43
C GLU A 38 -22.02 20.28 -29.80
N LYS A 39 -21.21 20.43 -30.86
CA LYS A 39 -21.71 20.56 -32.25
C LYS A 39 -22.62 19.41 -32.63
N VAL A 40 -22.23 18.17 -32.32
CA VAL A 40 -23.04 16.97 -32.63
C VAL A 40 -24.33 16.99 -31.85
N VAL A 41 -24.27 17.28 -30.54
CA VAL A 41 -25.43 17.32 -29.64
C VAL A 41 -26.44 18.36 -30.10
N ILE A 42 -25.98 19.62 -30.37
CA ILE A 42 -26.86 20.74 -30.79
C ILE A 42 -27.43 20.55 -32.19
N THR A 43 -26.61 20.11 -33.15
CA THR A 43 -27.07 19.89 -34.51
C THR A 43 -28.19 18.85 -34.56
N ASN A 44 -28.01 17.70 -33.90
CA ASN A 44 -29.06 16.68 -33.88
C ASN A 44 -30.29 17.12 -33.05
N PHE A 45 -30.11 17.90 -31.97
CA PHE A 45 -31.25 18.43 -31.20
C PHE A 45 -32.12 19.31 -32.04
N ASN A 46 -31.54 20.17 -32.86
CA ASN A 46 -32.24 21.06 -33.77
C ASN A 46 -32.92 20.30 -34.93
N GLU A 47 -32.28 19.26 -35.46
CA GLU A 47 -32.83 18.39 -36.52
C GLU A 47 -34.17 17.75 -36.10
N PHE A 48 -34.32 17.37 -34.84
CA PHE A 48 -35.54 16.77 -34.29
C PHE A 48 -36.54 17.83 -33.80
N ASN A 49 -36.32 19.15 -34.00
CA ASN A 49 -37.20 20.26 -33.65
C ASN A 49 -37.66 20.25 -32.18
N LEU A 50 -36.75 19.95 -31.27
CA LEU A 50 -37.05 19.74 -29.85
C LEU A 50 -37.05 21.03 -29.02
N SER A 51 -36.53 22.14 -29.50
CA SER A 51 -36.30 23.37 -28.74
C SER A 51 -37.54 24.07 -28.23
N SER A 52 -38.71 23.79 -28.84
CA SER A 52 -40.01 24.38 -28.41
C SER A 52 -40.52 23.74 -27.10
N GLU A 53 -40.16 22.48 -26.80
CA GLU A 53 -40.68 21.70 -25.66
C GLU A 53 -39.60 21.30 -24.65
N TYR A 54 -38.34 21.33 -25.06
CA TYR A 54 -37.21 20.88 -24.27
C TYR A 54 -36.05 21.87 -24.30
N SER A 55 -35.32 21.96 -23.20
CA SER A 55 -33.99 22.59 -23.10
C SER A 55 -32.97 21.55 -22.77
N ILE A 56 -31.74 21.67 -23.26
CA ILE A 56 -30.64 20.77 -22.94
C ILE A 56 -29.50 21.50 -22.25
N TYR A 57 -28.97 20.84 -21.24
CA TYR A 57 -27.82 21.25 -20.44
C TYR A 57 -26.73 20.20 -20.48
N ALA A 58 -25.50 20.64 -20.67
CA ALA A 58 -24.33 19.82 -20.47
C ALA A 58 -24.00 19.78 -18.97
N ASN A 59 -23.81 18.60 -18.42
CA ASN A 59 -23.53 18.39 -17.01
C ASN A 59 -22.12 17.84 -16.78
N GLY A 60 -21.69 17.82 -15.53
CA GLY A 60 -20.44 17.21 -15.13
C GLY A 60 -19.21 17.72 -15.89
N GLY A 61 -18.39 16.84 -16.46
CA GLY A 61 -17.23 17.17 -17.27
C GLY A 61 -17.60 17.91 -18.56
N PHE A 62 -18.73 17.58 -19.16
CA PHE A 62 -19.22 18.23 -20.36
C PHE A 62 -19.68 19.66 -20.06
N GLY A 63 -20.34 19.89 -18.94
CA GLY A 63 -20.73 21.24 -18.49
C GLY A 63 -19.51 22.15 -18.26
N ARG A 64 -18.45 21.63 -17.66
CA ARG A 64 -17.20 22.35 -17.41
C ARG A 64 -16.27 22.47 -18.62
N ARG A 65 -16.64 21.92 -19.79
CA ARG A 65 -15.79 21.80 -20.99
C ARG A 65 -14.50 21.00 -20.73
N GLU A 66 -14.60 19.98 -19.90
CA GLU A 66 -13.51 19.08 -19.50
C GLU A 66 -13.79 17.65 -19.98
N MET A 67 -14.09 17.47 -21.27
CA MET A 67 -14.32 16.16 -21.87
C MET A 67 -13.00 15.45 -22.18
N PHE A 68 -12.82 14.30 -21.56
CA PHE A 68 -11.67 13.41 -21.82
C PHE A 68 -12.04 12.37 -22.90
N PRO A 69 -11.05 11.73 -23.54
CA PRO A 69 -11.30 10.76 -24.62
C PRO A 69 -12.24 9.61 -24.27
N SER A 70 -12.34 9.25 -22.98
CA SER A 70 -13.21 8.16 -22.48
C SER A 70 -14.35 8.64 -21.59
N SER A 71 -14.63 9.94 -21.56
CA SER A 71 -15.73 10.50 -20.77
C SER A 71 -17.08 10.17 -21.37
N ASP A 72 -18.07 9.94 -20.49
CA ASP A 72 -19.47 9.89 -20.86
C ASP A 72 -19.99 11.33 -21.12
N VAL A 73 -21.01 11.45 -21.98
CA VAL A 73 -21.67 12.72 -22.30
C VAL A 73 -22.90 12.85 -21.42
N ASP A 74 -22.78 13.62 -20.34
CA ASP A 74 -23.86 13.80 -19.39
C ASP A 74 -24.77 14.95 -19.81
N LEU A 75 -26.06 14.65 -20.07
CA LEU A 75 -27.09 15.59 -20.51
C LEU A 75 -28.26 15.66 -19.52
N SER A 76 -28.64 16.86 -19.15
CA SER A 76 -29.96 17.11 -18.52
C SER A 76 -30.91 17.73 -19.55
N ILE A 77 -32.01 17.04 -19.81
CA ILE A 77 -33.06 17.48 -20.71
C ILE A 77 -34.21 17.99 -19.84
N VAL A 78 -34.42 19.30 -19.93
CA VAL A 78 -35.46 19.97 -19.13
C VAL A 78 -36.71 20.13 -19.97
N GLN A 79 -37.74 19.43 -19.59
CA GLN A 79 -39.05 19.52 -20.23
C GLN A 79 -39.81 20.77 -19.75
N HIS A 80 -40.28 21.62 -20.69
CA HIS A 80 -40.90 22.89 -20.38
C HIS A 80 -42.27 22.74 -19.73
N ASN A 81 -43.06 21.75 -20.20
CA ASN A 81 -44.43 21.47 -19.73
C ASN A 81 -44.58 19.94 -19.48
N LYS A 82 -45.41 19.57 -18.52
CA LYS A 82 -45.70 18.15 -18.22
C LYS A 82 -46.26 17.33 -19.42
N ASN A 83 -46.91 18.00 -20.35
CA ASN A 83 -47.60 17.43 -21.47
C ASN A 83 -46.83 17.72 -22.77
N ALA A 84 -45.53 17.47 -22.81
CA ALA A 84 -44.76 17.54 -24.04
C ALA A 84 -45.28 16.54 -25.05
N LYS A 85 -45.42 16.96 -26.31
CA LYS A 85 -46.06 16.19 -27.40
C LYS A 85 -45.01 15.40 -28.20
N ASN A 86 -43.77 15.92 -28.30
CA ASN A 86 -42.72 15.35 -29.12
C ASN A 86 -41.83 14.36 -28.35
N ILE A 87 -42.43 13.37 -27.68
CA ILE A 87 -41.69 12.31 -26.95
C ILE A 87 -40.95 11.43 -27.94
N GLU A 88 -41.59 11.01 -29.02
CA GLU A 88 -40.96 10.18 -30.07
C GLU A 88 -39.74 10.86 -30.69
N GLY A 89 -39.80 12.17 -30.96
CA GLY A 89 -38.67 12.94 -31.44
C GLY A 89 -37.50 12.94 -30.45
N LEU A 90 -37.78 13.04 -29.16
CA LEU A 90 -36.76 12.97 -28.12
C LEU A 90 -36.11 11.57 -28.02
N GLU A 91 -36.89 10.50 -28.11
CA GLU A 91 -36.38 9.11 -28.10
C GLU A 91 -35.46 8.87 -29.32
N ARG A 92 -35.91 9.31 -30.51
CA ARG A 92 -35.10 9.22 -31.72
C ARG A 92 -33.81 10.05 -31.65
N TYR A 93 -33.86 11.23 -31.02
CA TYR A 93 -32.67 12.04 -30.75
C TYR A 93 -31.67 11.32 -29.91
N ILE A 94 -32.05 10.74 -28.78
CA ILE A 94 -31.16 9.96 -27.89
C ILE A 94 -30.58 8.74 -28.60
N ALA A 95 -31.43 7.99 -29.32
CA ALA A 95 -30.99 6.85 -30.11
C ALA A 95 -29.94 7.27 -31.17
N LYS A 96 -30.15 8.39 -31.86
CA LYS A 96 -29.21 8.93 -32.82
C LYS A 96 -27.86 9.26 -32.20
N LEU A 97 -27.82 9.85 -31.01
CA LEU A 97 -26.56 10.11 -30.30
C LEU A 97 -25.81 8.81 -29.97
N TRP A 98 -26.50 7.75 -29.56
CA TRP A 98 -25.87 6.44 -29.34
C TRP A 98 -25.35 5.81 -30.63
N ASP A 99 -26.12 5.88 -31.75
CA ASP A 99 -25.72 5.39 -33.05
C ASP A 99 -24.46 6.12 -33.59
N LEU A 100 -24.27 7.39 -33.21
CA LEU A 100 -23.06 8.16 -33.50
C LEU A 100 -21.86 7.78 -32.62
N GLY A 101 -22.02 6.77 -31.75
CA GLY A 101 -20.97 6.23 -30.87
C GLY A 101 -20.69 7.08 -29.63
N LEU A 102 -21.63 7.94 -29.23
CA LEU A 102 -21.53 8.68 -27.96
C LEU A 102 -22.05 7.82 -26.82
N LYS A 103 -21.31 7.77 -25.74
CA LYS A 103 -21.80 7.24 -24.48
C LYS A 103 -22.59 8.30 -23.74
N VAL A 104 -23.88 8.36 -23.96
CA VAL A 104 -24.75 9.41 -23.41
C VAL A 104 -25.41 8.91 -22.13
N GLY A 105 -25.08 9.58 -21.02
CA GLY A 105 -25.87 9.57 -19.79
C GLY A 105 -26.90 10.71 -19.86
N HIS A 106 -28.20 10.43 -19.72
CA HIS A 106 -29.18 11.49 -19.82
C HIS A 106 -30.25 11.37 -18.75
N SER A 107 -30.86 12.50 -18.42
CA SER A 107 -32.05 12.59 -17.57
C SER A 107 -33.06 13.54 -18.21
N VAL A 108 -34.33 13.12 -18.25
CA VAL A 108 -35.45 13.97 -18.73
C VAL A 108 -36.29 14.36 -17.52
N ARG A 109 -36.40 15.66 -17.24
CA ARG A 109 -37.01 16.15 -16.02
C ARG A 109 -37.79 17.45 -16.24
N THR A 110 -38.90 17.58 -15.55
CA THR A 110 -39.57 18.88 -15.42
C THR A 110 -38.86 19.74 -14.38
N ILE A 111 -39.17 21.05 -14.38
CA ILE A 111 -38.65 21.98 -13.36
C ILE A 111 -39.01 21.51 -11.92
N GLN A 112 -40.20 20.88 -11.74
CA GLN A 112 -40.57 20.32 -10.45
C GLN A 112 -39.77 19.11 -10.03
N ASP A 113 -39.40 18.25 -11.00
CA ASP A 113 -38.54 17.10 -10.74
C ASP A 113 -37.14 17.54 -10.36
N ILE A 114 -36.57 18.54 -11.06
CA ILE A 114 -35.26 19.13 -10.71
C ILE A 114 -35.29 19.61 -9.26
N LYS A 115 -36.34 20.37 -8.84
CA LYS A 115 -36.49 20.84 -7.46
C LYS A 115 -36.46 19.68 -6.46
N ARG A 116 -37.18 18.60 -6.79
CA ARG A 116 -37.29 17.42 -5.90
C ARG A 116 -36.00 16.66 -5.78
N VAL A 117 -35.32 16.43 -6.92
CA VAL A 117 -34.11 15.58 -6.97
C VAL A 117 -32.88 16.34 -6.48
N ALA A 118 -32.65 17.54 -7.01
CA ALA A 118 -31.52 18.39 -6.58
C ALA A 118 -31.63 18.78 -5.09
N GLY A 119 -32.85 18.92 -4.52
CA GLY A 119 -33.04 19.22 -3.09
C GLY A 119 -32.76 18.04 -2.15
N LYS A 120 -32.64 16.79 -2.65
CA LYS A 120 -32.43 15.58 -1.85
C LYS A 120 -31.05 14.96 -2.04
N ASP A 121 -30.52 15.00 -3.25
CA ASP A 121 -29.28 14.34 -3.63
C ASP A 121 -28.16 15.38 -3.90
N PRO A 122 -27.07 15.38 -3.11
CA PRO A 122 -25.94 16.29 -3.30
C PRO A 122 -25.18 16.06 -4.61
N VAL A 123 -25.20 14.84 -5.18
CA VAL A 123 -24.56 14.54 -6.48
C VAL A 123 -25.35 15.20 -7.60
N GLU A 124 -26.66 15.04 -7.61
CA GLU A 124 -27.55 15.70 -8.56
C GLU A 124 -27.46 17.23 -8.45
N PHE A 125 -27.43 17.75 -7.22
CA PHE A 125 -27.27 19.18 -7.00
C PHE A 125 -25.96 19.70 -7.61
N THR A 126 -24.83 19.05 -7.37
CA THR A 126 -23.53 19.49 -7.93
C THR A 126 -23.45 19.30 -9.44
N SER A 127 -24.18 18.32 -10.00
CA SER A 127 -24.31 18.16 -11.46
C SER A 127 -24.95 19.39 -12.10
N TYR A 128 -26.02 19.91 -11.51
CA TYR A 128 -26.67 21.15 -11.98
C TYR A 128 -25.85 22.40 -11.65
N LEU A 129 -25.16 22.45 -10.50
CA LEU A 129 -24.34 23.60 -10.09
C LEU A 129 -23.24 23.91 -11.11
N THR A 130 -22.74 22.92 -11.79
CA THR A 130 -21.70 23.04 -12.84
C THR A 130 -22.27 22.82 -14.25
N SER A 131 -23.60 22.85 -14.40
CA SER A 131 -24.22 22.66 -15.70
C SER A 131 -24.08 23.93 -16.57
N ARG A 132 -24.08 23.70 -17.89
CA ARG A 132 -24.02 24.76 -18.91
C ARG A 132 -25.15 24.56 -19.90
N SER A 133 -25.90 25.61 -20.14
CA SER A 133 -27.00 25.64 -21.13
C SER A 133 -26.43 25.47 -22.53
N LEU A 134 -26.89 24.48 -23.29
CA LEU A 134 -26.55 24.26 -24.68
C LEU A 134 -27.64 24.86 -25.61
N VAL A 135 -28.90 24.52 -25.36
CA VAL A 135 -30.07 25.07 -26.00
C VAL A 135 -31.15 25.27 -24.94
N SER A 136 -31.43 26.52 -24.62
CA SER A 136 -32.44 26.81 -23.58
C SER A 136 -33.07 28.19 -23.83
N SER A 137 -34.23 28.44 -23.21
CA SER A 137 -34.80 29.78 -23.13
C SER A 137 -34.37 30.45 -21.81
N PRO A 138 -34.18 31.78 -21.79
CA PRO A 138 -33.81 32.53 -20.59
C PRO A 138 -34.74 32.28 -19.39
N ASN A 139 -36.01 32.05 -19.66
CA ASN A 139 -37.02 31.77 -18.60
C ASN A 139 -36.77 30.42 -17.91
N ILE A 140 -36.33 29.40 -18.63
CA ILE A 140 -35.98 28.09 -18.05
C ILE A 140 -34.68 28.22 -17.26
N ASP A 141 -33.67 28.91 -17.78
CA ASP A 141 -32.39 29.14 -17.08
C ASP A 141 -32.63 29.85 -15.73
N ILE A 142 -33.45 30.89 -15.69
CA ILE A 142 -33.81 31.61 -14.46
C ILE A 142 -34.49 30.67 -13.49
N LYS A 143 -35.43 29.83 -13.94
CA LYS A 143 -36.14 28.89 -13.06
C LYS A 143 -35.17 27.82 -12.47
N VAL A 144 -34.28 27.27 -13.26
CA VAL A 144 -33.28 26.30 -12.80
C VAL A 144 -32.37 26.95 -11.76
N ASN A 145 -31.79 28.12 -12.04
CA ASN A 145 -30.92 28.85 -11.12
C ASN A 145 -31.60 29.20 -9.79
N ASN A 146 -32.88 29.65 -9.84
CA ASN A 146 -33.67 29.94 -8.63
C ASN A 146 -33.94 28.69 -7.76
N ILE A 147 -34.03 27.51 -8.37
CA ILE A 147 -34.15 26.26 -7.63
C ILE A 147 -32.85 25.93 -6.94
N LEU A 148 -31.73 26.00 -7.66
CA LEU A 148 -30.42 25.67 -7.14
C LEU A 148 -30.03 26.56 -5.94
N SER A 149 -30.28 27.88 -6.04
CA SER A 149 -29.93 28.82 -4.98
C SER A 149 -30.67 28.54 -3.65
N ARG A 150 -31.79 27.81 -3.71
CA ARG A 150 -32.66 27.51 -2.55
C ARG A 150 -32.66 26.03 -2.09
N SER A 151 -31.91 25.16 -2.81
CA SER A 151 -32.04 23.70 -2.62
C SER A 151 -31.33 23.19 -1.39
N TRP A 152 -30.18 23.75 -1.07
CA TRP A 152 -29.32 23.25 0.04
C TRP A 152 -28.88 24.40 0.95
N GLY A 153 -29.05 24.21 2.26
CA GLY A 153 -28.38 25.07 3.26
C GLY A 153 -26.88 24.70 3.32
N LYS A 154 -26.00 25.71 3.44
CA LYS A 154 -24.55 25.60 3.43
C LYS A 154 -24.00 24.47 4.31
N LYS A 155 -24.43 24.41 5.58
CA LYS A 155 -23.99 23.38 6.53
C LYS A 155 -24.41 21.95 6.13
N LYS A 156 -25.64 21.79 5.61
CA LYS A 156 -26.15 20.49 5.17
C LYS A 156 -25.39 19.99 3.95
N PHE A 157 -25.16 20.87 2.99
CA PHE A 157 -24.38 20.58 1.79
C PHE A 157 -22.93 20.19 2.15
N PHE A 158 -22.26 20.98 2.98
CA PHE A 158 -20.91 20.69 3.45
C PHE A 158 -20.82 19.29 4.09
N ASN A 159 -21.71 18.95 5.01
CA ASN A 159 -21.70 17.64 5.66
C ASN A 159 -21.93 16.49 4.66
N ALA A 160 -22.81 16.67 3.68
CA ALA A 160 -23.05 15.68 2.65
C ALA A 160 -21.80 15.43 1.79
N LYS A 161 -21.13 16.51 1.35
CA LYS A 161 -19.89 16.39 0.56
C LYS A 161 -18.73 15.85 1.36
N TYR A 162 -18.65 16.15 2.66
CA TYR A 162 -17.65 15.59 3.55
C TYR A 162 -17.83 14.06 3.71
N ASN A 163 -19.05 13.60 3.96
CA ASN A 163 -19.33 12.16 4.10
C ASN A 163 -19.07 11.40 2.79
N GLU A 164 -19.46 11.97 1.64
CA GLU A 164 -19.18 11.42 0.33
C GLU A 164 -17.67 11.26 0.10
N GLN A 165 -16.87 12.26 0.47
CA GLN A 165 -15.41 12.20 0.36
C GLN A 165 -14.80 11.14 1.28
N GLU A 166 -15.26 11.04 2.53
CA GLU A 166 -14.76 10.04 3.48
C GLU A 166 -15.02 8.59 3.00
N GLU A 167 -16.22 8.34 2.46
CA GLU A 167 -16.55 7.03 1.90
C GLU A 167 -15.72 6.72 0.64
N ARG A 168 -15.56 7.68 -0.25
CA ARG A 168 -14.71 7.56 -1.43
C ARG A 168 -13.26 7.25 -1.05
N TYR A 169 -12.71 7.93 -0.04
CA TYR A 169 -11.33 7.72 0.40
C TYR A 169 -11.08 6.31 0.95
N LYS A 170 -12.05 5.70 1.62
CA LYS A 170 -11.93 4.32 2.11
C LYS A 170 -11.63 3.33 0.99
N SER A 171 -12.19 3.54 -0.20
CA SER A 171 -11.96 2.68 -1.38
C SER A 171 -10.53 2.76 -1.91
N PHE A 172 -9.74 3.77 -1.51
CA PHE A 172 -8.38 4.03 -1.95
C PHE A 172 -7.35 4.02 -0.80
N PHE A 173 -7.61 3.21 0.25
CA PHE A 173 -6.74 3.12 1.44
C PHE A 173 -6.49 4.48 2.13
N SER A 174 -7.34 5.46 1.90
CA SER A 174 -7.26 6.84 2.44
C SER A 174 -5.89 7.51 2.20
N THR A 175 -5.27 7.25 1.05
CA THR A 175 -3.97 7.83 0.69
C THR A 175 -3.89 8.23 -0.79
N GLN A 176 -3.25 9.37 -1.06
CA GLN A 176 -2.90 9.83 -2.41
C GLN A 176 -1.66 9.12 -2.99
N TYR A 177 -0.97 8.32 -2.19
CA TYR A 177 0.29 7.66 -2.55
C TYR A 177 0.12 6.21 -3.00
N ASN A 178 -1.02 5.87 -3.61
CA ASN A 178 -1.23 4.58 -4.24
C ASN A 178 -0.39 4.49 -5.52
N LEU A 179 0.29 3.36 -5.75
CA LEU A 179 1.16 3.19 -6.93
C LEU A 179 0.42 3.14 -8.26
N GLU A 180 -0.83 2.72 -8.27
CA GLU A 180 -1.72 2.76 -9.45
C GLU A 180 -2.98 3.58 -9.13
N PRO A 181 -2.87 4.92 -9.04
CA PRO A 181 -3.98 5.76 -8.62
C PRO A 181 -5.08 5.87 -9.68
N ASP A 182 -6.33 6.04 -9.24
CA ASP A 182 -7.40 6.54 -10.10
C ASP A 182 -7.31 8.06 -10.21
N LEU A 183 -7.08 8.56 -11.42
CA LEU A 183 -6.84 9.99 -11.69
C LEU A 183 -8.07 10.88 -11.54
N LYS A 184 -9.25 10.29 -11.33
CA LYS A 184 -10.51 11.00 -11.09
C LYS A 184 -10.92 10.95 -9.62
N GLU A 185 -10.89 9.76 -8.99
CA GLU A 185 -11.55 9.52 -7.70
C GLU A 185 -10.60 9.31 -6.51
N SER A 186 -9.30 8.97 -6.74
CA SER A 186 -8.32 8.82 -5.64
C SER A 186 -8.14 10.12 -4.83
N PRO A 187 -7.72 10.05 -3.56
CA PRO A 187 -7.28 11.23 -2.83
C PRO A 187 -6.23 12.01 -3.61
N GLY A 188 -6.37 13.33 -3.71
CA GLY A 188 -5.50 14.20 -4.51
C GLY A 188 -5.75 14.16 -6.02
N ALA A 189 -6.78 13.44 -6.50
CA ALA A 189 -7.17 13.42 -7.90
C ALA A 189 -8.20 14.53 -8.25
N LEU A 190 -8.70 14.53 -9.48
CA LEU A 190 -9.57 15.61 -9.99
C LEU A 190 -10.81 15.88 -9.12
N ARG A 191 -11.41 14.86 -8.54
CA ARG A 191 -12.61 14.99 -7.70
C ARG A 191 -12.37 15.82 -6.44
N ASP A 192 -11.17 15.79 -5.87
CA ASP A 192 -10.83 16.59 -4.68
C ASP A 192 -10.87 18.09 -4.99
N PHE A 193 -10.26 18.50 -6.11
CA PHE A 193 -10.31 19.89 -6.54
C PHE A 193 -11.75 20.34 -6.86
N GLN A 194 -12.49 19.50 -7.59
CA GLN A 194 -13.90 19.78 -7.91
C GLN A 194 -14.74 19.93 -6.65
N THR A 195 -14.52 19.05 -5.65
CA THR A 195 -15.25 19.13 -4.38
C THR A 195 -14.88 20.41 -3.61
N ALA A 196 -13.62 20.81 -3.59
CA ALA A 196 -13.19 22.08 -2.99
C ALA A 196 -13.84 23.28 -3.68
N LEU A 197 -13.91 23.30 -5.03
CA LEU A 197 -14.60 24.36 -5.77
C LEU A 197 -16.10 24.42 -5.45
N TRP A 198 -16.78 23.28 -5.36
CA TRP A 198 -18.22 23.27 -4.97
C TRP A 198 -18.45 23.81 -3.58
N ILE A 199 -17.56 23.52 -2.64
CA ILE A 199 -17.62 24.07 -1.28
C ILE A 199 -17.35 25.59 -1.30
N LEU A 200 -16.34 26.05 -2.04
CA LEU A 200 -16.04 27.48 -2.20
C LEU A 200 -17.22 28.22 -2.83
N GLN A 201 -17.82 27.67 -3.88
CA GLN A 201 -18.95 28.27 -4.56
C GLN A 201 -20.19 28.33 -3.70
N HIS A 202 -20.59 27.20 -3.08
CA HIS A 202 -21.88 27.13 -2.37
C HIS A 202 -21.81 27.54 -0.90
N CYS A 203 -20.68 27.28 -0.21
CA CYS A 203 -20.57 27.57 1.21
C CYS A 203 -19.90 28.91 1.52
N PHE A 204 -18.99 29.38 0.65
CA PHE A 204 -18.30 30.67 0.82
C PHE A 204 -18.80 31.76 -0.13
N ASP A 205 -19.74 31.46 -1.04
CA ASP A 205 -20.36 32.38 -2.00
C ASP A 205 -19.35 32.99 -3.00
N PHE A 206 -18.33 32.23 -3.41
CA PHE A 206 -17.44 32.63 -4.49
C PHE A 206 -18.03 32.23 -5.86
N ASP A 207 -18.36 33.18 -6.69
CA ASP A 207 -18.99 32.92 -7.98
C ASP A 207 -18.02 32.36 -9.02
N ASN A 208 -16.77 32.76 -8.94
CA ASN A 208 -15.76 32.39 -9.92
C ASN A 208 -14.33 32.36 -9.34
N TYR A 209 -13.38 31.93 -10.15
CA TYR A 209 -11.98 31.82 -9.79
C TYR A 209 -11.33 33.15 -9.38
N GLU A 210 -11.69 34.27 -10.05
CA GLU A 210 -11.15 35.58 -9.73
C GLU A 210 -11.57 36.09 -8.34
N ASP A 211 -12.76 35.70 -7.87
CA ASP A 211 -13.22 36.04 -6.54
C ASP A 211 -12.41 35.28 -5.48
N ILE A 212 -12.07 34.01 -5.75
CA ILE A 212 -11.21 33.21 -4.86
C ILE A 212 -9.81 33.85 -4.79
N LYS A 213 -9.24 34.30 -5.94
CA LYS A 213 -7.94 34.99 -5.99
C LYS A 213 -7.92 36.29 -5.20
N LYS A 214 -9.00 37.02 -5.17
CA LYS A 214 -9.11 38.25 -4.40
C LYS A 214 -9.26 38.00 -2.89
N SER A 215 -9.56 36.77 -2.48
CA SER A 215 -9.71 36.42 -1.08
C SER A 215 -8.34 36.39 -0.38
N LYS A 216 -8.24 36.98 0.80
CA LYS A 216 -7.01 36.94 1.62
C LYS A 216 -6.68 35.53 2.12
N GLU A 217 -7.66 34.62 2.10
CA GLU A 217 -7.55 33.31 2.73
C GLU A 217 -7.02 32.25 1.75
N PHE A 218 -7.33 32.37 0.44
CA PHE A 218 -7.08 31.31 -0.53
C PHE A 218 -6.25 31.74 -1.75
N SER A 219 -5.92 33.03 -1.88
CA SER A 219 -5.25 33.61 -3.05
C SER A 219 -3.98 32.86 -3.46
N ASP A 220 -3.10 32.57 -2.51
CA ASP A 220 -1.79 31.98 -2.79
C ASP A 220 -1.87 30.45 -3.01
N GLN A 221 -2.90 29.81 -2.49
CA GLN A 221 -3.06 28.37 -2.59
C GLN A 221 -3.81 27.95 -3.85
N ILE A 222 -4.70 28.80 -4.37
CA ILE A 222 -5.54 28.45 -5.52
C ILE A 222 -4.73 28.33 -6.81
N ASP A 223 -3.74 29.18 -7.04
CA ASP A 223 -2.91 29.13 -8.26
C ASP A 223 -2.10 27.83 -8.32
N SER A 224 -1.47 27.44 -7.22
CA SER A 224 -0.76 26.16 -7.10
C SER A 224 -1.69 24.96 -7.24
N ALA A 225 -2.93 25.05 -6.73
CA ALA A 225 -3.94 24.01 -6.87
C ALA A 225 -4.43 23.87 -8.32
N VAL A 226 -4.58 24.99 -9.06
CA VAL A 226 -4.95 24.97 -10.49
C VAL A 226 -3.84 24.38 -11.35
N GLU A 227 -2.58 24.74 -11.10
CA GLU A 227 -1.44 24.11 -11.79
C GLU A 227 -1.44 22.59 -11.58
N SER A 228 -1.65 22.16 -10.33
CA SER A 228 -1.71 20.73 -9.98
C SER A 228 -2.92 20.04 -10.61
N TYR A 229 -4.08 20.70 -10.65
CA TYR A 229 -5.28 20.19 -11.31
C TYR A 229 -5.07 20.00 -12.82
N ASP A 230 -4.42 20.97 -13.47
CA ASP A 230 -4.07 20.88 -14.89
C ASP A 230 -3.09 19.73 -15.14
N PHE A 231 -2.10 19.51 -14.27
CA PHE A 231 -1.18 18.38 -14.41
C PHE A 231 -1.90 17.03 -14.28
N ILE A 232 -2.82 16.87 -13.32
CA ILE A 232 -3.61 15.63 -13.20
C ILE A 232 -4.52 15.45 -14.44
N LYS A 233 -5.03 16.53 -15.04
CA LYS A 233 -5.76 16.47 -16.34
C LYS A 233 -4.87 15.94 -17.46
N VAL A 234 -3.61 16.40 -17.55
CA VAL A 234 -2.63 15.88 -18.53
C VAL A 234 -2.47 14.37 -18.37
N MET A 235 -2.21 13.92 -17.14
CA MET A 235 -2.03 12.50 -16.86
C MET A 235 -3.28 11.67 -17.18
N ARG A 236 -4.47 12.19 -16.87
CA ARG A 236 -5.74 11.51 -17.19
C ARG A 236 -6.00 11.46 -18.69
N PHE A 237 -5.72 12.54 -19.42
CA PHE A 237 -5.90 12.59 -20.87
C PHE A 237 -5.01 11.54 -21.54
N ALA A 238 -3.72 11.51 -21.19
CA ALA A 238 -2.76 10.51 -21.65
C ALA A 238 -3.21 9.08 -21.33
N THR A 239 -3.62 8.82 -20.07
CA THR A 239 -4.10 7.49 -19.63
C THR A 239 -5.36 7.05 -20.39
N ASN A 240 -6.31 7.96 -20.63
CA ASN A 240 -7.52 7.66 -21.37
C ASN A 240 -7.25 7.31 -22.85
N ILE A 241 -6.25 7.94 -23.49
CA ILE A 241 -5.84 7.56 -24.85
C ILE A 241 -5.21 6.16 -24.84
N THR A 242 -4.35 5.88 -23.84
CA THR A 242 -3.58 4.62 -23.78
C THR A 242 -4.47 3.42 -23.42
N THR A 243 -5.31 3.53 -22.39
CA THR A 243 -6.03 2.37 -21.82
C THR A 243 -7.55 2.51 -21.77
N LYS A 244 -8.10 3.66 -22.12
CA LYS A 244 -9.53 4.02 -21.99
C LYS A 244 -10.05 3.95 -20.54
N LYS A 245 -9.16 3.99 -19.53
CA LYS A 245 -9.47 3.91 -18.09
C LYS A 245 -8.98 5.16 -17.36
N ASN A 246 -9.47 5.39 -16.13
CA ASN A 246 -8.95 6.45 -15.26
C ASN A 246 -7.80 5.99 -14.35
N ARG A 247 -7.58 4.67 -14.22
CA ARG A 247 -6.50 4.11 -13.41
C ARG A 247 -5.19 4.21 -14.16
N LEU A 248 -4.21 4.89 -13.57
CA LEU A 248 -2.85 5.00 -14.04
C LEU A 248 -2.07 3.72 -13.69
N SER A 249 -2.33 2.65 -14.47
CA SER A 249 -1.68 1.36 -14.28
C SER A 249 -0.19 1.41 -14.59
N PHE A 250 0.60 0.46 -14.08
CA PHE A 250 2.03 0.35 -14.40
C PHE A 250 2.31 0.35 -15.91
N GLU A 251 1.43 -0.28 -16.72
CA GLU A 251 1.52 -0.24 -18.19
C GLU A 251 1.42 1.19 -18.72
N SER A 252 0.41 1.94 -18.27
CA SER A 252 0.23 3.34 -18.66
C SER A 252 1.40 4.19 -18.21
N GLN A 253 1.93 3.96 -17.01
CA GLN A 253 3.08 4.70 -16.47
C GLN A 253 4.31 4.55 -17.38
N ILE A 254 4.61 3.31 -17.82
CA ILE A 254 5.73 3.04 -18.73
C ILE A 254 5.54 3.76 -20.06
N GLU A 255 4.35 3.67 -20.66
CA GLU A 255 4.10 4.27 -21.96
C GLU A 255 4.12 5.80 -21.90
N ILE A 256 3.45 6.40 -20.93
CA ILE A 256 3.38 7.87 -20.76
C ILE A 256 4.76 8.43 -20.42
N SER A 257 5.55 7.75 -19.57
CA SER A 257 6.88 8.22 -19.21
C SER A 257 7.86 8.29 -20.40
N LYS A 258 7.73 7.37 -21.36
CA LYS A 258 8.51 7.43 -22.61
C LYS A 258 8.17 8.67 -23.44
N GLN A 259 6.88 8.99 -23.54
CA GLN A 259 6.39 10.13 -24.30
C GLN A 259 6.74 11.49 -23.65
N ALA A 260 6.89 11.51 -22.33
CA ALA A 260 7.31 12.70 -21.59
C ALA A 260 8.77 13.10 -21.80
N GLN A 261 9.56 12.27 -22.49
CA GLN A 261 10.98 12.50 -22.81
C GLN A 261 11.84 12.85 -21.58
N LEU A 262 11.48 12.31 -20.43
CA LEU A 262 12.21 12.56 -19.19
C LEU A 262 13.61 11.92 -19.26
N LYS A 263 14.64 12.68 -18.89
CA LYS A 263 16.00 12.19 -18.84
C LYS A 263 16.23 11.34 -17.60
N GLY A 264 16.05 10.03 -17.72
CA GLY A 264 16.37 9.04 -16.69
C GLY A 264 17.45 8.07 -17.17
N ALA A 265 18.29 7.58 -16.26
CA ALA A 265 19.35 6.62 -16.58
C ALA A 265 18.79 5.26 -17.05
N THR A 266 17.56 4.92 -16.69
CA THR A 266 16.84 3.69 -17.06
C THR A 266 15.37 3.98 -17.25
N ASN A 267 14.64 3.11 -17.96
CA ASN A 267 13.18 3.21 -18.08
C ASN A 267 12.48 3.22 -16.70
N LYS A 268 13.00 2.44 -15.76
CA LYS A 268 12.51 2.42 -14.36
C LYS A 268 12.63 3.80 -13.72
N ARG A 269 13.79 4.45 -13.80
CA ARG A 269 14.03 5.78 -13.22
C ARG A 269 13.16 6.85 -13.86
N THR A 270 12.88 6.75 -15.16
CA THR A 270 12.00 7.68 -15.87
C THR A 270 10.55 7.62 -15.33
N VAL A 271 10.03 6.41 -15.11
CA VAL A 271 8.72 6.22 -14.48
C VAL A 271 8.69 6.79 -13.06
N GLU A 272 9.72 6.51 -12.25
CA GLU A 272 9.82 7.02 -10.89
C GLU A 272 9.78 8.55 -10.83
N LEU A 273 10.51 9.25 -11.71
CA LEU A 273 10.50 10.71 -11.81
C LEU A 273 9.13 11.27 -12.22
N MET A 274 8.47 10.63 -13.19
CA MET A 274 7.11 11.02 -13.60
C MET A 274 6.12 10.86 -12.44
N MET A 275 6.20 9.74 -11.74
CA MET A 275 5.29 9.46 -10.63
C MET A 275 5.59 10.35 -9.41
N GLN A 276 6.84 10.70 -9.16
CA GLN A 276 7.19 11.67 -8.13
C GLN A 276 6.48 13.01 -8.38
N ARG A 277 6.56 13.52 -9.61
CA ARG A 277 5.81 14.74 -10.01
C ARG A 277 4.30 14.55 -9.86
N TYR A 278 3.76 13.38 -10.19
CA TYR A 278 2.35 13.07 -9.95
C TYR A 278 1.99 13.19 -8.47
N TYR A 279 2.76 12.58 -7.58
CA TYR A 279 2.47 12.61 -6.14
C TYR A 279 2.62 14.01 -5.52
N GLU A 280 3.55 14.82 -6.01
CA GLU A 280 3.65 16.23 -5.60
C GLU A 280 2.36 16.98 -5.92
N ASN A 281 1.86 16.85 -7.15
CA ASN A 281 0.62 17.51 -7.58
C ASN A 281 -0.62 16.93 -6.86
N ALA A 282 -0.70 15.62 -6.68
CA ALA A 282 -1.79 14.99 -5.93
C ALA A 282 -1.78 15.43 -4.45
N SER A 283 -0.59 15.58 -3.84
CA SER A 283 -0.46 16.10 -2.48
C SER A 283 -0.93 17.55 -2.38
N ASN A 284 -0.60 18.39 -3.36
CA ASN A 284 -1.05 19.79 -3.41
C ASN A 284 -2.57 19.88 -3.50
N LEU A 285 -3.22 19.07 -4.36
CA LEU A 285 -4.68 19.04 -4.46
C LEU A 285 -5.34 18.52 -3.17
N SER A 286 -4.79 17.47 -2.57
CA SER A 286 -5.30 16.96 -1.29
C SER A 286 -5.16 17.98 -0.17
N ASN A 287 -4.03 18.68 -0.10
CA ASN A 287 -3.81 19.73 0.89
C ASN A 287 -4.75 20.93 0.68
N PHE A 288 -4.97 21.34 -0.57
CA PHE A 288 -5.93 22.40 -0.89
C PHE A 288 -7.36 22.01 -0.50
N ASN A 289 -7.79 20.81 -0.87
CA ASN A 289 -9.10 20.29 -0.49
C ASN A 289 -9.28 20.28 1.03
N ASN A 290 -8.32 19.74 1.77
CA ASN A 290 -8.35 19.71 3.23
C ASN A 290 -8.39 21.12 3.84
N LEU A 291 -7.64 22.07 3.27
CA LEU A 291 -7.66 23.47 3.71
C LEU A 291 -9.07 24.06 3.62
N ILE A 292 -9.77 23.87 2.50
CA ILE A 292 -11.13 24.38 2.30
C ILE A 292 -12.12 23.74 3.30
N PHE A 293 -12.04 22.41 3.50
CA PHE A 293 -12.90 21.73 4.46
C PHE A 293 -12.64 22.18 5.90
N GLU A 294 -11.38 22.35 6.28
CA GLU A 294 -11.03 22.82 7.63
C GLU A 294 -11.44 24.26 7.85
N SER A 295 -11.24 25.14 6.87
CA SER A 295 -11.62 26.56 6.95
C SER A 295 -13.12 26.71 7.16
N TYR A 296 -13.95 26.00 6.39
CA TYR A 296 -15.41 26.06 6.59
C TYR A 296 -15.83 25.52 7.96
N ARG A 297 -15.25 24.42 8.44
CA ARG A 297 -15.52 23.91 9.79
C ARG A 297 -15.17 24.95 10.87
N GLU A 298 -14.01 25.60 10.75
CA GLU A 298 -13.55 26.59 11.70
C GLU A 298 -14.47 27.81 11.72
N SER A 299 -14.93 28.29 10.56
CA SER A 299 -15.84 29.42 10.45
C SER A 299 -17.22 29.13 11.04
N THR A 300 -17.68 27.88 10.99
CA THR A 300 -19.03 27.47 11.46
C THR A 300 -19.04 26.90 12.88
N THR A 301 -17.88 26.67 13.50
CA THR A 301 -17.81 26.11 14.86
C THR A 301 -17.55 27.22 15.88
N PHE A 302 -18.52 27.42 16.78
CA PHE A 302 -18.30 28.31 17.90
C PHE A 302 -17.47 27.62 18.97
N ALA A 303 -16.29 28.16 19.28
CA ALA A 303 -15.44 27.70 20.36
C ALA A 303 -14.77 28.88 21.06
N LEU A 304 -14.74 28.85 22.38
CA LEU A 304 -14.05 29.87 23.20
C LEU A 304 -12.55 29.88 22.91
N THR A 305 -12.00 31.04 22.69
CA THR A 305 -10.57 31.24 22.48
C THR A 305 -9.88 31.51 23.81
N LYS A 306 -8.86 30.72 24.13
CA LYS A 306 -7.98 30.93 25.31
C LYS A 306 -6.61 31.34 24.84
N ASN A 307 -6.14 32.49 25.29
CA ASN A 307 -4.82 33.05 24.98
C ASN A 307 -3.78 32.71 26.04
N PHE A 308 -2.54 32.36 25.60
CA PHE A 308 -1.40 32.18 26.49
C PHE A 308 -0.09 32.42 25.70
N GLY A 309 0.76 33.28 26.22
CA GLY A 309 1.97 33.69 25.51
C GLY A 309 1.71 34.10 24.06
N GLU A 310 2.47 33.51 23.11
CA GLU A 310 2.36 33.77 21.68
C GLU A 310 1.28 32.91 20.99
N PHE A 311 0.60 32.04 21.76
CA PHE A 311 -0.39 31.12 21.24
C PHE A 311 -1.80 31.46 21.70
N TYR A 312 -2.75 30.89 21.00
CA TYR A 312 -4.13 30.73 21.44
C TYR A 312 -4.65 29.33 21.15
N VAL A 313 -5.65 28.92 21.90
CA VAL A 313 -6.35 27.63 21.70
C VAL A 313 -7.83 27.91 21.47
N ARG A 314 -8.38 27.31 20.43
CA ARG A 314 -9.79 27.35 20.07
C ARG A 314 -10.31 25.92 19.88
N GLY A 315 -11.10 25.44 20.84
CA GLY A 315 -11.53 24.03 20.85
C GLY A 315 -10.34 23.07 21.03
N ASN A 316 -10.13 22.19 20.06
CA ASN A 316 -9.01 21.25 20.02
C ASN A 316 -7.85 21.71 19.12
N LYS A 317 -7.90 22.94 18.63
CA LYS A 317 -6.89 23.53 17.73
C LYS A 317 -6.06 24.61 18.44
N ILE A 318 -4.78 24.70 18.05
CA ILE A 318 -3.87 25.75 18.51
C ILE A 318 -3.54 26.67 17.33
N GLY A 319 -3.38 27.95 17.63
CA GLY A 319 -2.91 28.98 16.70
C GLY A 319 -1.82 29.86 17.27
N ILE A 320 -1.09 30.55 16.37
CA ILE A 320 -0.08 31.58 16.68
C ILE A 320 -0.72 32.95 16.48
N LYS A 321 -0.48 33.86 17.43
CA LYS A 321 -0.99 35.23 17.36
C LYS A 321 -0.30 35.99 16.23
N ASN A 322 -1.03 36.90 15.59
CA ASN A 322 -0.51 37.73 14.51
C ASN A 322 0.73 38.51 14.94
N GLY A 323 1.75 38.61 14.10
CA GLY A 323 3.00 39.30 14.32
C GLY A 323 3.99 38.59 15.25
N SER A 324 3.67 37.42 15.82
CA SER A 324 4.60 36.73 16.73
C SER A 324 5.72 36.01 15.99
N MET A 325 5.49 35.52 14.78
CA MET A 325 6.52 34.80 13.97
C MET A 325 7.70 35.68 13.59
N SER A 326 7.47 36.96 13.25
CA SER A 326 8.55 37.93 12.93
C SER A 326 9.47 38.21 14.10
N LYS A 327 8.99 38.01 15.32
CA LYS A 327 9.75 38.24 16.56
C LYS A 327 10.51 37.01 17.02
N ARG A 328 10.00 35.80 16.70
CA ARG A 328 10.53 34.57 17.27
C ARG A 328 10.30 33.39 16.33
N LYS A 329 11.28 33.07 15.48
CA LYS A 329 11.21 31.98 14.51
C LYS A 329 11.07 30.58 15.13
N ASN A 330 11.53 30.37 16.37
CA ASN A 330 11.43 29.09 17.07
C ASN A 330 9.97 28.66 17.37
N LEU A 331 8.98 29.56 17.23
CA LEU A 331 7.57 29.25 17.34
C LEU A 331 7.13 28.15 16.35
N ILE A 332 7.88 28.00 15.23
CA ILE A 332 7.67 26.93 14.25
C ILE A 332 7.71 25.55 14.94
N PHE A 333 8.62 25.33 15.90
CA PHE A 333 8.70 24.06 16.64
C PHE A 333 7.94 24.08 17.96
N ASP A 334 7.85 25.23 18.63
CA ASP A 334 7.18 25.34 19.92
C ASP A 334 5.68 24.94 19.83
N ILE A 335 5.01 25.23 18.70
CA ILE A 335 3.62 24.85 18.48
C ILE A 335 3.44 23.32 18.51
N PHE A 336 4.36 22.57 17.88
CA PHE A 336 4.33 21.10 17.88
C PHE A 336 4.66 20.52 19.25
N ILE A 337 5.60 21.11 19.97
CA ILE A 337 5.91 20.74 21.36
C ILE A 337 4.68 20.91 22.25
N TYR A 338 3.91 21.98 22.04
CA TYR A 338 2.68 22.21 22.79
C TYR A 338 1.63 21.14 22.48
N ILE A 339 1.42 20.80 21.21
CA ILE A 339 0.50 19.71 20.79
C ILE A 339 0.97 18.37 21.40
N GLY A 340 2.27 18.10 21.38
CA GLY A 340 2.84 16.88 21.91
C GLY A 340 2.69 16.67 23.43
N LYS A 341 2.48 17.75 24.18
CA LYS A 341 2.21 17.73 25.63
C LYS A 341 0.73 17.65 25.99
N ASN A 342 -0.17 17.97 25.06
CA ASN A 342 -1.58 18.13 25.35
C ASN A 342 -2.45 17.14 24.57
N LYS A 343 -3.06 16.17 25.28
CA LYS A 343 -3.93 15.16 24.66
C LYS A 343 -5.13 15.75 23.93
N LYS A 344 -5.69 16.86 24.46
CA LYS A 344 -6.91 17.48 23.92
C LYS A 344 -6.67 18.36 22.69
N ILE A 345 -5.41 18.80 22.47
CA ILE A 345 -5.05 19.65 21.34
C ILE A 345 -4.30 18.77 20.33
N ASN A 346 -4.93 18.55 19.20
CA ASN A 346 -4.45 17.56 18.23
C ASN A 346 -4.22 18.14 16.83
N SER A 347 -4.52 19.43 16.61
CA SER A 347 -4.32 20.07 15.31
C SER A 347 -4.01 21.55 15.43
N ILE A 348 -3.52 22.12 14.34
CA ILE A 348 -3.24 23.54 14.15
C ILE A 348 -4.40 24.13 13.37
N ASP A 349 -4.81 25.36 13.71
CA ASP A 349 -5.89 26.03 12.95
C ASP A 349 -5.41 26.49 11.57
N THR A 350 -6.35 26.73 10.69
CA THR A 350 -6.10 27.06 9.29
C THR A 350 -5.24 28.33 9.09
N PRO A 351 -5.53 29.45 9.76
CA PRO A 351 -4.70 30.65 9.62
C PRO A 351 -3.23 30.41 10.02
N THR A 352 -3.01 29.63 11.07
CA THR A 352 -1.64 29.30 11.52
C THR A 352 -0.95 28.32 10.56
N LYS A 353 -1.66 27.37 9.95
CA LYS A 353 -1.08 26.50 8.92
C LYS A 353 -0.58 27.31 7.73
N ILE A 354 -1.36 28.29 7.27
CA ILE A 354 -0.97 29.21 6.21
C ILE A 354 0.26 30.00 6.64
N LEU A 355 0.21 30.63 7.81
CA LEU A 355 1.35 31.39 8.36
C LEU A 355 2.63 30.54 8.46
N LEU A 356 2.55 29.30 8.92
CA LEU A 356 3.70 28.41 9.00
C LEU A 356 4.25 28.08 7.62
N LYS A 357 3.38 27.81 6.63
CA LYS A 357 3.78 27.50 5.26
C LYS A 357 4.50 28.66 4.58
N GLU A 358 4.01 29.89 4.74
CA GLU A 358 4.64 31.12 4.23
C GLU A 358 6.01 31.36 4.86
N ASN A 359 6.20 30.97 6.12
CA ASN A 359 7.41 31.19 6.88
C ASN A 359 8.39 30.01 6.92
N VAL A 360 8.20 28.96 6.08
CA VAL A 360 9.14 27.83 5.99
C VAL A 360 10.56 28.26 5.62
N HIS A 361 10.71 29.34 4.86
CA HIS A 361 12.01 29.91 4.49
C HIS A 361 12.86 30.36 5.71
N LEU A 362 12.24 30.59 6.87
CA LEU A 362 12.95 30.90 8.12
C LEU A 362 13.75 29.72 8.68
N ILE A 363 13.50 28.49 8.16
CA ILE A 363 14.27 27.28 8.49
C ILE A 363 15.53 27.26 7.63
N ASP A 364 16.38 28.27 7.84
CA ASP A 364 17.67 28.42 7.20
C ASP A 364 18.77 27.56 7.85
N ASP A 365 20.02 27.66 7.39
CA ASP A 365 21.13 26.89 7.97
C ASP A 365 21.40 27.28 9.43
N ASN A 366 21.19 28.53 9.81
CA ASN A 366 21.32 28.99 11.22
C ASN A 366 20.25 28.29 12.09
N PHE A 367 19.01 28.26 11.63
CA PHE A 367 17.94 27.53 12.34
C PHE A 367 18.27 26.05 12.49
N ARG A 368 18.74 25.39 11.42
CA ARG A 368 19.07 23.95 11.44
C ARG A 368 20.24 23.61 12.36
N ASN A 369 21.18 24.55 12.56
CA ASN A 369 22.41 24.32 13.35
C ASN A 369 22.30 24.88 14.76
N ASP A 370 21.20 25.55 15.12
CA ASP A 370 20.99 26.07 16.45
C ASP A 370 20.69 24.97 17.47
N SER A 371 21.39 24.96 18.58
CA SER A 371 21.21 23.98 19.65
C SER A 371 19.83 24.01 20.30
N CYS A 372 19.17 25.18 20.34
CA CYS A 372 17.83 25.35 20.85
C CYS A 372 16.83 24.61 19.94
N THR A 373 16.92 24.79 18.63
CA THR A 373 16.03 24.11 17.66
C THR A 373 16.29 22.61 17.62
N SER A 374 17.55 22.16 17.76
CA SER A 374 17.91 20.75 17.90
C SER A 374 17.23 20.10 19.11
N ASN A 375 17.28 20.75 20.25
CA ASN A 375 16.61 20.31 21.47
C ASN A 375 15.07 20.33 21.31
N GLN A 376 14.51 21.34 20.62
CA GLN A 376 13.08 21.38 20.32
C GLN A 376 12.66 20.20 19.46
N PHE A 377 13.43 19.80 18.44
CA PHE A 377 13.12 18.64 17.60
C PHE A 377 13.17 17.33 18.41
N LEU A 378 14.17 17.15 19.27
CA LEU A 378 14.20 15.99 20.19
C LEU A 378 12.98 15.96 21.12
N ARG A 379 12.54 17.13 21.62
CA ARG A 379 11.31 17.22 22.44
C ARG A 379 10.06 16.87 21.64
N ILE A 380 10.00 17.16 20.34
CA ILE A 380 8.91 16.70 19.46
C ILE A 380 8.95 15.18 19.35
N LEU A 381 10.10 14.55 19.11
CA LEU A 381 10.23 13.09 19.03
C LEU A 381 9.85 12.38 20.34
N ARG A 382 10.18 12.98 21.49
CA ARG A 382 9.82 12.50 22.84
C ARG A 382 8.38 12.82 23.26
N SER A 383 7.55 13.33 22.35
CA SER A 383 6.20 13.77 22.68
C SER A 383 5.31 12.61 23.15
N LYS A 384 4.59 12.87 24.25
CA LYS A 384 3.64 11.89 24.81
C LYS A 384 2.41 11.67 23.93
N TYR A 385 1.99 12.68 23.16
CA TYR A 385 0.77 12.64 22.33
C TYR A 385 1.06 13.10 20.91
N ASN A 386 0.25 12.63 19.97
CA ASN A 386 0.11 13.14 18.61
C ASN A 386 1.37 13.10 17.72
N LEU A 387 2.44 12.37 18.06
CA LEU A 387 3.73 12.41 17.35
C LEU A 387 3.58 12.16 15.84
N SER A 388 2.93 11.07 15.44
CA SER A 388 2.80 10.71 14.01
C SER A 388 1.98 11.75 13.22
N SER A 389 0.91 12.30 13.81
CA SER A 389 0.12 13.36 13.17
C SER A 389 0.90 14.67 13.08
N MET A 390 1.69 15.01 14.11
CA MET A 390 2.55 16.21 14.09
C MET A 390 3.61 16.12 12.99
N LEU A 391 4.35 15.02 12.89
CA LEU A 391 5.37 14.84 11.85
C LEU A 391 4.75 14.85 10.45
N LYS A 392 3.58 14.26 10.26
CA LYS A 392 2.82 14.32 9.00
C LYS A 392 2.40 15.78 8.68
N THR A 393 1.97 16.54 9.68
CA THR A 393 1.63 17.96 9.51
C THR A 393 2.89 18.78 9.16
N MET A 394 4.02 18.55 9.84
CA MET A 394 5.29 19.19 9.51
C MET A 394 5.73 18.92 8.06
N LYS A 395 5.57 17.68 7.58
CA LYS A 395 5.81 17.32 6.17
C LYS A 395 4.90 18.12 5.24
N ASN A 396 3.57 18.08 5.50
CA ASN A 396 2.58 18.72 4.61
C ASN A 396 2.74 20.25 4.54
N LEU A 397 3.27 20.87 5.61
CA LEU A 397 3.59 22.30 5.66
C LEU A 397 4.99 22.64 5.09
N GLY A 398 5.78 21.66 4.70
CA GLY A 398 7.15 21.92 4.20
C GLY A 398 8.22 22.02 5.30
N ILE A 399 7.84 21.98 6.56
CA ILE A 399 8.73 22.19 7.72
C ILE A 399 9.72 21.03 7.88
N LEU A 400 9.28 19.78 7.73
CA LEU A 400 10.12 18.61 7.95
C LEU A 400 11.27 18.55 6.94
N GLN A 401 10.96 18.70 5.65
CA GLN A 401 11.96 18.70 4.57
C GLN A 401 12.84 19.96 4.55
N ALA A 402 12.36 21.09 5.07
CA ALA A 402 13.19 22.26 5.28
C ALA A 402 14.20 22.03 6.42
N TYR A 403 13.81 21.28 7.47
CA TYR A 403 14.68 20.96 8.60
C TYR A 403 15.63 19.78 8.31
N ILE A 404 15.11 18.71 7.69
CA ILE A 404 15.86 17.53 7.25
C ILE A 404 15.89 17.55 5.72
N LYS A 405 16.93 18.17 5.13
CA LYS A 405 17.01 18.36 3.66
C LYS A 405 16.90 17.03 2.90
N GLU A 406 17.57 15.99 3.39
CA GLU A 406 17.60 14.65 2.80
C GLU A 406 16.24 13.97 2.79
N PHE A 407 15.34 14.35 3.70
CA PHE A 407 13.95 13.86 3.69
C PHE A 407 13.15 14.44 2.50
N GLY A 408 13.53 15.62 2.03
CA GLY A 408 12.93 16.21 0.82
C GLY A 408 13.12 15.33 -0.42
N ASP A 409 14.27 14.65 -0.53
CA ASP A 409 14.61 13.81 -1.68
C ASP A 409 13.72 12.56 -1.80
N VAL A 410 13.15 12.07 -0.68
CA VAL A 410 12.33 10.85 -0.64
C VAL A 410 10.83 11.14 -0.66
N ILE A 411 10.41 12.41 -0.58
CA ILE A 411 8.99 12.77 -0.68
C ILE A 411 8.44 12.41 -2.06
N GLY A 412 7.32 11.70 -2.07
CA GLY A 412 6.69 11.25 -3.31
C GLY A 412 7.54 10.25 -4.10
N GLN A 413 8.70 9.84 -3.60
CA GLN A 413 9.53 8.88 -4.28
C GLN A 413 8.87 7.50 -4.24
N MET A 414 8.62 6.97 -5.41
CA MET A 414 8.10 5.62 -5.60
C MET A 414 9.26 4.67 -5.92
N GLN A 415 9.16 3.43 -5.46
CA GLN A 415 9.92 2.33 -6.02
C GLN A 415 9.04 1.63 -7.07
N PHE A 416 9.52 1.61 -8.31
CA PHE A 416 8.83 0.89 -9.38
C PHE A 416 9.10 -0.62 -9.22
N ASP A 417 8.44 -1.20 -8.22
CA ASP A 417 8.42 -2.62 -7.93
C ASP A 417 7.03 -3.06 -7.44
N LEU A 418 6.84 -4.36 -7.30
CA LEU A 418 5.57 -4.95 -6.91
C LEU A 418 5.41 -5.14 -5.38
N PHE A 419 6.43 -4.79 -4.59
CA PHE A 419 6.42 -4.99 -3.14
C PHE A 419 5.80 -3.84 -2.38
N HIS A 420 6.12 -2.62 -2.79
CA HIS A 420 5.70 -1.42 -2.11
C HIS A 420 4.35 -0.96 -2.65
N VAL A 421 3.42 -0.69 -1.75
CA VAL A 421 2.09 -0.14 -2.09
C VAL A 421 2.11 1.39 -1.94
N TYR A 422 3.12 1.91 -1.25
CA TYR A 422 3.24 3.32 -0.85
C TYR A 422 4.56 3.93 -1.31
N THR A 423 4.59 5.26 -1.41
CA THR A 423 5.84 6.02 -1.56
C THR A 423 6.71 5.88 -0.32
N VAL A 424 8.02 6.15 -0.45
CA VAL A 424 9.00 6.01 0.64
C VAL A 424 8.61 6.83 1.86
N ASP A 425 8.17 8.07 1.68
CA ASP A 425 7.72 8.94 2.76
C ASP A 425 6.44 8.45 3.44
N GLU A 426 5.44 7.99 2.69
CA GLU A 426 4.19 7.47 3.29
C GLU A 426 4.45 6.16 4.03
N HIS A 427 5.30 5.28 3.50
CA HIS A 427 5.77 4.08 4.18
C HIS A 427 6.43 4.46 5.52
N THR A 428 7.39 5.38 5.50
CA THR A 428 8.07 5.90 6.71
C THR A 428 7.07 6.40 7.76
N PHE A 429 6.06 7.18 7.37
CA PHE A 429 5.02 7.63 8.32
C PHE A 429 4.14 6.51 8.85
N LYS A 430 3.90 5.46 8.07
CA LYS A 430 3.20 4.25 8.55
C LYS A 430 4.04 3.49 9.57
N VAL A 431 5.35 3.35 9.36
CA VAL A 431 6.28 2.77 10.34
C VAL A 431 6.19 3.53 11.66
N LEU A 432 6.35 4.84 11.63
CA LEU A 432 6.26 5.70 12.83
C LEU A 432 4.89 5.62 13.52
N ARG A 433 3.81 5.57 12.74
CA ARG A 433 2.45 5.41 13.26
C ARG A 433 2.27 4.07 13.96
N ASN A 434 2.76 2.98 13.35
CA ASN A 434 2.67 1.65 13.92
C ASN A 434 3.46 1.55 15.24
N MET A 435 4.71 2.06 15.26
CA MET A 435 5.51 2.17 16.49
C MET A 435 4.77 2.94 17.59
N ARG A 436 4.15 4.07 17.21
CA ARG A 436 3.41 4.88 18.17
C ARG A 436 2.15 4.19 18.70
N GLN A 437 1.41 3.52 17.85
CA GLN A 437 0.24 2.73 18.26
C GLN A 437 0.64 1.59 19.18
N MET A 438 1.71 0.89 18.87
CA MET A 438 2.28 -0.19 19.69
C MET A 438 2.71 0.30 21.08
N GLN A 439 3.24 1.52 21.20
CA GLN A 439 3.62 2.13 22.49
C GLN A 439 2.40 2.51 23.34
N ILE A 440 1.28 2.90 22.74
CA ILE A 440 0.11 3.43 23.47
C ILE A 440 -0.78 2.32 24.01
N ALA A 441 -0.97 1.26 23.25
CA ALA A 441 -1.89 0.18 23.61
C ALA A 441 -1.36 -1.18 23.18
N SER A 442 -1.49 -2.16 24.07
CA SER A 442 -1.28 -3.56 23.70
C SER A 442 -2.34 -3.99 22.69
N GLN A 443 -1.88 -4.64 21.63
CA GLN A 443 -2.74 -5.25 20.61
C GLN A 443 -2.66 -6.76 20.75
N ASN A 444 -3.76 -7.48 20.53
CA ASN A 444 -3.76 -8.94 20.57
C ASN A 444 -2.66 -9.52 19.69
N GLY A 445 -1.81 -10.37 20.26
CA GLY A 445 -0.68 -10.98 19.60
C GLY A 445 0.60 -10.11 19.53
N PHE A 446 0.60 -8.89 20.09
CA PHE A 446 1.74 -7.98 20.16
C PHE A 446 2.11 -7.58 21.59
N GLU A 447 1.84 -8.45 22.55
CA GLU A 447 2.10 -8.19 23.97
C GLU A 447 3.61 -8.02 24.24
N LEU A 448 4.45 -8.84 23.59
CA LEU A 448 5.90 -8.76 23.70
C LEU A 448 6.42 -7.41 23.18
N GLU A 449 5.96 -6.99 22.02
CA GLU A 449 6.39 -5.73 21.40
C GLU A 449 5.93 -4.52 22.21
N TYR A 450 4.71 -4.57 22.77
CA TYR A 450 4.22 -3.54 23.69
C TYR A 450 5.09 -3.44 24.95
N GLU A 451 5.47 -4.58 25.53
CA GLU A 451 6.36 -4.62 26.69
C GLU A 451 7.75 -4.07 26.34
N LEU A 452 8.33 -4.51 25.22
CA LEU A 452 9.67 -4.10 24.79
C LEU A 452 9.73 -2.60 24.49
N ILE A 453 8.78 -2.06 23.71
CA ILE A 453 8.82 -0.65 23.31
C ILE A 453 8.67 0.29 24.51
N ASN A 454 7.92 -0.11 25.54
CA ASN A 454 7.74 0.67 26.76
C ASN A 454 8.89 0.49 27.77
N LYS A 455 9.81 -0.47 27.55
CA LYS A 455 11.04 -0.65 28.32
C LYS A 455 12.26 0.00 27.69
N LEU A 456 12.14 0.59 26.48
CA LEU A 456 13.25 1.29 25.86
C LEU A 456 13.61 2.56 26.64
N ASP A 457 14.89 2.72 26.94
CA ASP A 457 15.40 3.90 27.67
C ASP A 457 15.26 5.18 26.83
N LYS A 458 15.45 5.08 25.50
CA LYS A 458 15.49 6.21 24.57
C LYS A 458 14.60 5.92 23.34
N ILE A 459 13.32 6.16 23.48
CA ILE A 459 12.34 5.93 22.40
C ILE A 459 12.63 6.75 21.14
N GLU A 460 13.24 7.92 21.26
CA GLU A 460 13.64 8.78 20.15
C GLU A 460 14.65 8.11 19.21
N VAL A 461 15.49 7.20 19.71
CA VAL A 461 16.41 6.40 18.88
C VAL A 461 15.62 5.51 17.91
N LEU A 462 14.57 4.85 18.41
CA LEU A 462 13.69 4.02 17.58
C LEU A 462 12.96 4.87 16.53
N TYR A 463 12.42 6.02 16.91
CA TYR A 463 11.72 6.91 15.98
C TYR A 463 12.66 7.51 14.94
N LEU A 464 13.89 7.86 15.30
CA LEU A 464 14.90 8.29 14.34
C LEU A 464 15.27 7.16 13.39
N ALA A 465 15.54 5.97 13.90
CA ALA A 465 15.80 4.83 13.04
C ALA A 465 14.64 4.58 12.05
N GLY A 466 13.38 4.64 12.53
CA GLY A 466 12.21 4.54 11.67
C GLY A 466 12.05 5.69 10.67
N LEU A 467 12.46 6.92 11.01
CA LEU A 467 12.41 8.06 10.10
C LEU A 467 13.48 7.98 9.01
N PHE A 468 14.63 7.37 9.31
CA PHE A 468 15.80 7.35 8.43
C PHE A 468 16.10 6.01 7.74
N HIS A 469 15.40 4.92 8.07
CA HIS A 469 15.75 3.57 7.55
C HIS A 469 15.83 3.53 6.03
N ASP A 470 14.98 4.26 5.35
CA ASP A 470 14.87 4.33 3.89
C ASP A 470 15.35 5.66 3.27
N ILE A 471 15.95 6.56 4.03
CA ILE A 471 16.36 7.90 3.59
C ILE A 471 17.40 7.90 2.46
N GLY A 472 18.11 6.80 2.29
CA GLY A 472 19.12 6.62 1.24
C GLY A 472 18.55 6.15 -0.10
N LYS A 473 17.25 5.82 -0.18
CA LYS A 473 16.61 5.35 -1.42
C LYS A 473 16.69 6.42 -2.53
N GLY A 474 16.87 5.97 -3.77
CA GLY A 474 16.96 6.87 -4.94
C GLY A 474 18.28 7.60 -5.15
N LYS A 475 19.24 7.50 -4.23
CA LYS A 475 20.55 8.19 -4.33
C LYS A 475 21.62 7.39 -5.09
N GLY A 476 21.27 6.20 -5.58
CA GLY A 476 22.23 5.27 -6.20
C GLY A 476 23.10 4.55 -5.17
N GLY A 477 23.37 3.27 -5.40
CA GLY A 477 24.11 2.41 -4.47
C GLY A 477 23.27 1.80 -3.35
N ASP A 478 23.93 1.34 -2.29
CA ASP A 478 23.30 0.69 -1.15
C ASP A 478 22.64 1.72 -0.24
N HIS A 479 21.31 1.78 -0.27
CA HIS A 479 20.52 2.76 0.48
C HIS A 479 20.71 2.64 2.00
N SER A 480 20.98 1.43 2.53
CA SER A 480 21.21 1.22 3.96
C SER A 480 22.52 1.87 4.41
N LYS A 481 23.59 1.75 3.61
CA LYS A 481 24.87 2.39 3.89
C LYS A 481 24.79 3.92 3.80
N ILE A 482 24.12 4.43 2.76
CA ILE A 482 23.90 5.87 2.57
C ILE A 482 23.07 6.42 3.72
N GLY A 483 21.96 5.74 4.06
CA GLY A 483 21.05 6.09 5.14
C GLY A 483 21.74 6.09 6.52
N ALA A 484 22.59 5.10 6.78
CA ALA A 484 23.36 5.00 8.02
C ALA A 484 24.25 6.22 8.25
N LYS A 485 24.97 6.68 7.21
CA LYS A 485 25.79 7.88 7.31
C LYS A 485 24.94 9.13 7.58
N ILE A 486 23.88 9.33 6.79
CA ILE A 486 22.97 10.49 6.95
C ILE A 486 22.36 10.50 8.36
N SER A 487 21.91 9.36 8.86
CA SER A 487 21.28 9.25 10.17
C SER A 487 22.25 9.50 11.32
N PHE A 488 23.52 9.06 11.19
CA PHE A 488 24.57 9.35 12.16
C PHE A 488 24.84 10.84 12.26
N ASP A 489 25.09 11.47 11.10
CA ASP A 489 25.41 12.90 11.02
C ASP A 489 24.26 13.75 11.60
N PHE A 490 23.01 13.40 11.26
CA PHE A 490 21.83 14.08 11.77
C PHE A 490 21.63 13.86 13.28
N ALA A 491 21.78 12.63 13.78
CA ALA A 491 21.64 12.30 15.19
C ALA A 491 22.67 13.07 16.06
N LYS A 492 23.90 13.16 15.60
CA LYS A 492 24.94 13.99 16.22
C LYS A 492 24.57 15.47 16.22
N LYS A 493 24.08 15.97 15.08
CA LYS A 493 23.70 17.37 14.90
C LYS A 493 22.59 17.78 15.87
N ILE A 494 21.58 16.94 16.10
CA ILE A 494 20.49 17.24 17.03
C ILE A 494 20.84 17.02 18.51
N GLY A 495 22.09 16.65 18.81
CA GLY A 495 22.63 16.58 20.18
C GLY A 495 22.50 15.24 20.87
N LEU A 496 22.33 14.13 20.13
CA LEU A 496 22.46 12.79 20.71
C LEU A 496 23.93 12.47 21.04
N SER A 497 24.13 11.59 22.02
CA SER A 497 25.48 11.07 22.32
C SER A 497 26.04 10.29 21.12
N VAL A 498 27.38 10.12 21.10
CA VAL A 498 28.01 9.31 20.03
C VAL A 498 27.45 7.90 20.02
N ALA A 499 27.27 7.28 21.20
CA ALA A 499 26.72 5.93 21.32
C ALA A 499 25.28 5.83 20.77
N ASP A 500 24.43 6.82 21.04
CA ASP A 500 23.06 6.86 20.53
C ASP A 500 23.02 7.08 19.01
N ALA A 501 23.89 7.97 18.51
CA ALA A 501 24.02 8.20 17.07
C ALA A 501 24.53 6.95 16.34
N ASP A 502 25.49 6.22 16.93
CA ASP A 502 25.93 4.91 16.43
C ASP A 502 24.80 3.89 16.42
N LEU A 503 23.99 3.84 17.47
CA LEU A 503 22.85 2.93 17.54
C LEU A 503 21.83 3.24 16.44
N VAL A 504 21.48 4.51 16.22
CA VAL A 504 20.57 4.91 15.11
C VAL A 504 21.16 4.50 13.77
N SER A 505 22.44 4.80 13.52
CA SER A 505 23.15 4.46 12.28
C SER A 505 23.19 2.95 12.05
N TRP A 506 23.54 2.18 13.09
CA TRP A 506 23.58 0.72 13.03
C TRP A 506 22.21 0.12 12.74
N LEU A 507 21.14 0.65 13.33
CA LEU A 507 19.77 0.22 13.05
C LEU A 507 19.38 0.46 11.59
N VAL A 508 19.71 1.65 11.06
CA VAL A 508 19.46 1.99 9.64
C VAL A 508 20.27 1.09 8.71
N LEU A 509 21.55 0.82 9.04
CA LEU A 509 22.39 -0.07 8.24
C LEU A 509 21.83 -1.50 8.18
N ASN A 510 21.31 -1.99 9.30
CA ASN A 510 20.94 -3.40 9.48
C ASN A 510 19.43 -3.66 9.47
N HIS A 511 18.57 -2.66 9.11
CA HIS A 511 17.11 -2.81 9.22
C HIS A 511 16.53 -3.98 8.42
N LEU A 512 17.17 -4.42 7.33
CA LEU A 512 16.75 -5.55 6.51
C LEU A 512 17.26 -6.91 7.00
N GLN A 513 18.27 -6.94 7.92
CA GLN A 513 18.96 -8.17 8.28
C GLN A 513 18.04 -9.17 8.98
N MET A 514 17.28 -8.72 9.97
CA MET A 514 16.40 -9.60 10.73
C MET A 514 15.27 -10.17 9.86
N SER A 515 14.71 -9.36 8.98
CA SER A 515 13.71 -9.80 7.99
C SER A 515 14.29 -10.83 7.04
N SER A 516 15.48 -10.58 6.50
CA SER A 516 16.16 -11.49 5.58
C SER A 516 16.48 -12.84 6.24
N ILE A 517 17.02 -12.82 7.46
CA ILE A 517 17.41 -14.05 8.17
C ILE A 517 16.17 -14.87 8.51
N SER A 518 15.13 -14.24 9.08
CA SER A 518 13.90 -14.95 9.49
C SER A 518 13.16 -15.60 8.30
N GLN A 519 13.23 -15.00 7.12
CA GLN A 519 12.51 -15.48 5.95
C GLN A 519 13.34 -16.39 5.02
N LYS A 520 14.68 -16.29 5.04
CA LYS A 520 15.54 -17.01 4.09
C LYS A 520 16.39 -18.11 4.73
N LYS A 521 16.64 -18.05 6.06
CA LYS A 521 17.50 -19.01 6.74
C LYS A 521 16.70 -19.88 7.71
N ASP A 522 17.22 -21.06 8.00
CA ASP A 522 16.69 -21.91 9.06
C ASP A 522 17.04 -21.32 10.43
N ILE A 523 16.03 -20.77 11.11
CA ILE A 523 16.19 -20.20 12.45
C ILE A 523 16.29 -21.26 13.56
N SER A 524 16.03 -22.53 13.25
CA SER A 524 16.24 -23.64 14.19
C SER A 524 17.71 -24.07 14.24
N ASP A 525 18.52 -23.61 13.27
CA ASP A 525 19.95 -23.89 13.18
C ASP A 525 20.74 -23.00 14.16
N PRO A 526 21.48 -23.62 15.13
CA PRO A 526 22.30 -22.88 16.09
C PRO A 526 23.34 -21.96 15.45
N GLU A 527 23.88 -22.30 14.27
CA GLU A 527 24.85 -21.44 13.57
C GLU A 527 24.22 -20.17 13.04
N THR A 528 23.00 -20.26 12.53
CA THR A 528 22.22 -19.09 12.12
C THR A 528 22.01 -18.13 13.30
N ILE A 529 21.66 -18.66 14.46
CA ILE A 529 21.47 -17.86 15.68
C ILE A 529 22.80 -17.28 16.17
N ASN A 530 23.89 -18.06 16.15
CA ASN A 530 25.22 -17.59 16.56
C ASN A 530 25.68 -16.42 15.68
N SER A 531 25.63 -16.58 14.37
CA SER A 531 26.03 -15.54 13.42
C SER A 531 25.19 -14.25 13.57
N PHE A 532 23.89 -14.41 13.83
CA PHE A 532 23.02 -13.27 14.07
C PHE A 532 23.29 -12.60 15.42
N ALA A 533 23.57 -13.36 16.48
CA ALA A 533 23.95 -12.82 17.77
C ALA A 533 25.30 -12.06 17.72
N GLU A 534 26.26 -12.54 16.95
CA GLU A 534 27.53 -11.85 16.67
C GLU A 534 27.33 -10.53 15.93
N LEU A 535 26.39 -10.46 14.98
CA LEU A 535 26.04 -9.23 14.29
C LEU A 535 25.40 -8.21 15.25
N VAL A 536 24.49 -8.67 16.07
CA VAL A 536 23.69 -7.81 16.96
C VAL A 536 24.46 -7.34 18.19
N LEU A 537 25.37 -8.16 18.70
CA LEU A 537 26.29 -7.92 19.83
C LEU A 537 25.64 -7.88 21.21
N ASN A 538 24.50 -7.26 21.39
CA ASN A 538 23.85 -7.08 22.69
C ASN A 538 22.31 -7.03 22.60
N THR A 539 21.67 -7.21 23.74
CA THR A 539 20.21 -7.23 23.87
C THR A 539 19.55 -5.88 23.54
N GLU A 540 20.25 -4.77 23.80
CA GLU A 540 19.73 -3.43 23.46
C GLU A 540 19.53 -3.29 21.95
N ARG A 541 20.58 -3.55 21.15
CA ARG A 541 20.49 -3.53 19.69
C ARG A 541 19.42 -4.49 19.17
N LEU A 542 19.33 -5.68 19.77
CA LEU A 542 18.31 -6.67 19.41
C LEU A 542 16.88 -6.15 19.62
N ASN A 543 16.60 -5.52 20.76
CA ASN A 543 15.28 -4.96 21.06
C ASN A 543 14.86 -3.87 20.06
N TYR A 544 15.75 -2.93 19.78
CA TYR A 544 15.48 -1.87 18.81
C TYR A 544 15.31 -2.44 17.40
N LEU A 545 16.17 -3.35 16.95
CA LEU A 545 16.10 -3.93 15.62
C LEU A 545 14.82 -4.75 15.40
N TYR A 546 14.42 -5.55 16.42
CA TYR A 546 13.17 -6.31 16.36
C TYR A 546 11.96 -5.40 16.22
N LEU A 547 11.87 -4.35 17.05
CA LEU A 547 10.77 -3.39 17.01
C LEU A 547 10.73 -2.62 15.68
N LEU A 548 11.89 -2.22 15.15
CA LEU A 548 11.99 -1.59 13.84
C LEU A 548 11.50 -2.52 12.73
N THR A 549 12.01 -3.76 12.68
CA THR A 549 11.68 -4.74 11.64
C THR A 549 10.20 -5.12 11.63
N VAL A 550 9.59 -5.37 12.80
CA VAL A 550 8.15 -5.68 12.91
C VAL A 550 7.31 -4.53 12.34
N ASN A 551 7.64 -3.28 12.68
CA ASN A 551 6.86 -2.13 12.24
C ASN A 551 7.11 -1.77 10.77
N ASP A 552 8.30 -2.01 10.25
CA ASP A 552 8.66 -1.83 8.85
C ASP A 552 7.86 -2.78 7.95
N ILE A 553 7.91 -4.10 8.22
CA ILE A 553 7.16 -5.09 7.43
C ILE A 553 5.65 -4.83 7.48
N ARG A 554 5.10 -4.51 8.66
CA ARG A 554 3.67 -4.15 8.82
C ARG A 554 3.27 -2.90 8.02
N ALA A 555 4.20 -1.99 7.80
CA ALA A 555 3.96 -0.74 7.08
C ALA A 555 4.10 -0.88 5.57
N THR A 556 4.86 -1.88 5.07
CA THR A 556 5.15 -2.04 3.65
C THR A 556 3.89 -2.38 2.85
N ASN A 557 3.18 -3.42 3.27
CA ASN A 557 1.89 -3.81 2.69
C ASN A 557 1.09 -4.59 3.72
N PRO A 558 -0.12 -4.14 4.12
CA PRO A 558 -0.94 -4.85 5.12
C PRO A 558 -1.28 -6.29 4.73
N ALA A 559 -1.37 -6.60 3.43
CA ALA A 559 -1.64 -7.95 2.95
C ALA A 559 -0.45 -8.90 3.07
N LEU A 560 0.76 -8.38 3.29
CA LEU A 560 1.98 -9.18 3.42
C LEU A 560 2.28 -9.58 4.87
N TRP A 561 1.66 -8.92 5.85
CA TRP A 561 1.80 -9.27 7.25
C TRP A 561 0.82 -10.39 7.61
N ASN A 562 1.33 -11.48 8.12
CA ASN A 562 0.54 -12.60 8.63
C ASN A 562 1.16 -13.15 9.93
N GLY A 563 0.42 -13.99 10.62
CA GLY A 563 0.85 -14.58 11.90
C GLY A 563 2.11 -15.45 11.77
N TRP A 564 2.36 -16.05 10.60
CA TRP A 564 3.56 -16.84 10.35
C TRP A 564 4.83 -15.99 10.34
N LYS A 565 4.86 -14.89 9.60
CA LYS A 565 5.99 -13.94 9.58
C LYS A 565 6.26 -13.37 10.97
N HIS A 566 5.19 -13.04 11.68
CA HIS A 566 5.31 -12.58 13.06
C HIS A 566 5.97 -13.63 13.97
N SER A 567 5.54 -14.90 13.87
CA SER A 567 6.14 -15.99 14.63
C SER A 567 7.62 -16.19 14.31
N LEU A 568 8.00 -16.19 13.03
CA LEU A 568 9.41 -16.33 12.62
C LEU A 568 10.30 -15.22 13.21
N LEU A 569 9.84 -13.98 13.16
CA LEU A 569 10.59 -12.84 13.73
C LEU A 569 10.69 -12.95 15.26
N ARG A 570 9.60 -13.33 15.91
CA ARG A 570 9.55 -13.52 17.37
C ARG A 570 10.46 -14.66 17.82
N ASP A 571 10.44 -15.78 17.12
CA ASP A 571 11.28 -16.94 17.44
C ASP A 571 12.76 -16.60 17.24
N LEU A 572 13.14 -15.94 16.14
CA LEU A 572 14.50 -15.43 15.93
C LEU A 572 14.94 -14.48 17.05
N PHE A 573 14.06 -13.56 17.47
CA PHE A 573 14.31 -12.64 18.57
C PHE A 573 14.56 -13.37 19.88
N LEU A 574 13.68 -14.33 20.25
CA LEU A 574 13.78 -15.05 21.52
C LEU A 574 15.02 -15.93 21.59
N LEU A 575 15.32 -16.67 20.52
CA LEU A 575 16.52 -17.52 20.44
C LEU A 575 17.81 -16.70 20.52
N THR A 576 17.87 -15.59 19.79
CA THR A 576 19.03 -14.68 19.82
C THR A 576 19.20 -14.03 21.19
N ARG A 577 18.10 -13.61 21.84
CA ARG A 577 18.12 -13.03 23.20
C ARG A 577 18.65 -14.03 24.23
N SER A 578 18.20 -15.28 24.17
CA SER A 578 18.70 -16.37 25.02
C SER A 578 20.21 -16.55 24.86
N LYS A 579 20.69 -16.53 23.62
CA LYS A 579 22.14 -16.60 23.30
C LYS A 579 22.92 -15.42 23.91
N LEU A 580 22.44 -14.20 23.70
CA LEU A 580 23.11 -12.99 24.20
C LEU A 580 23.14 -12.93 25.73
N ASN A 581 22.14 -13.47 26.40
CA ASN A 581 22.10 -13.60 27.87
C ASN A 581 22.98 -14.71 28.41
N LYS A 582 23.72 -15.44 27.55
CA LYS A 582 24.55 -16.60 27.95
C LYS A 582 23.76 -17.70 28.67
N GLU A 583 22.49 -17.83 28.36
CA GLU A 583 21.71 -18.97 28.81
C GLU A 583 22.32 -20.23 28.18
N PRO A 584 22.39 -21.36 28.88
CA PRO A 584 22.99 -22.59 28.37
C PRO A 584 22.27 -22.99 27.07
N ILE A 585 22.99 -22.88 25.95
CA ILE A 585 22.46 -23.29 24.65
C ILE A 585 22.71 -24.79 24.55
N LYS A 586 21.59 -25.51 24.46
CA LYS A 586 21.64 -26.94 24.15
C LYS A 586 22.11 -27.12 22.71
N THR A 587 22.96 -28.08 22.51
CA THR A 587 23.35 -28.50 21.17
C THR A 587 22.14 -29.04 20.40
N SER A 588 22.22 -29.07 19.07
CA SER A 588 21.15 -29.64 18.21
C SER A 588 20.71 -31.03 18.69
N ASN A 589 21.66 -31.87 19.09
CA ASN A 589 21.39 -33.24 19.61
C ASN A 589 20.73 -33.22 20.98
N GLU A 590 21.11 -32.30 21.89
CA GLU A 590 20.48 -32.17 23.20
C GLU A 590 19.04 -31.63 23.07
N ILE A 591 18.79 -30.68 22.15
CA ILE A 591 17.44 -30.19 21.85
C ILE A 591 16.57 -31.32 21.29
N ALA A 592 17.12 -32.13 20.38
CA ALA A 592 16.42 -33.27 19.82
C ALA A 592 16.08 -34.32 20.89
N ALA A 593 17.03 -34.66 21.72
CA ALA A 593 16.83 -35.63 22.83
C ALA A 593 15.76 -35.15 23.83
N ASP A 594 15.82 -33.87 24.24
CA ASP A 594 14.83 -33.29 25.15
C ASP A 594 13.42 -33.24 24.51
N ARG A 595 13.32 -32.86 23.25
CA ARG A 595 12.03 -32.81 22.52
C ARG A 595 11.44 -34.20 22.39
N LYS A 596 12.25 -35.19 21.99
CA LYS A 596 11.86 -36.60 21.93
C LYS A 596 11.39 -37.09 23.30
N ALA A 597 12.17 -36.88 24.36
CA ALA A 597 11.82 -37.27 25.72
C ALA A 597 10.50 -36.62 26.19
N ASN A 598 10.28 -35.35 25.89
CA ASN A 598 9.05 -34.62 26.22
C ASN A 598 7.82 -35.14 25.46
N VAL A 599 8.00 -35.67 24.28
CA VAL A 599 6.92 -36.32 23.52
C VAL A 599 6.59 -37.68 24.10
N LEU A 600 7.59 -38.49 24.38
CA LEU A 600 7.43 -39.86 24.92
C LEU A 600 6.77 -39.89 26.29
N LYS A 601 6.93 -38.85 27.14
CA LYS A 601 6.24 -38.75 28.46
C LYS A 601 4.71 -38.78 28.39
N ILE A 602 4.10 -38.61 27.20
CA ILE A 602 2.64 -38.53 27.05
C ILE A 602 2.03 -39.90 26.73
N PHE A 603 2.82 -40.82 26.23
CA PHE A 603 2.39 -42.14 25.80
C PHE A 603 2.76 -43.21 26.78
N ASN A 604 1.99 -44.31 26.86
CA ASN A 604 2.19 -45.42 27.76
C ASN A 604 2.01 -46.76 27.07
N GLY A 605 2.66 -47.82 27.57
CA GLY A 605 2.54 -49.20 27.05
C GLY A 605 2.90 -49.30 25.57
N SER A 606 2.15 -50.09 24.82
CA SER A 606 2.39 -50.31 23.38
C SER A 606 2.36 -49.05 22.51
N GLN A 607 1.68 -47.98 22.94
CA GLN A 607 1.72 -46.71 22.27
C GLN A 607 3.08 -46.02 22.37
N LEU A 608 3.72 -46.12 23.53
CA LEU A 608 5.05 -45.58 23.80
C LEU A 608 6.08 -46.25 22.89
N ASP A 609 6.05 -47.59 22.79
CA ASP A 609 6.95 -48.37 21.94
C ASP A 609 6.78 -47.98 20.46
N SER A 610 5.53 -47.95 19.96
CA SER A 610 5.24 -47.61 18.58
C SER A 610 5.68 -46.16 18.21
N ILE A 611 5.51 -45.20 19.13
CA ILE A 611 5.93 -43.82 18.88
C ILE A 611 7.45 -43.67 19.01
N ASN A 612 8.08 -44.42 19.93
CA ASN A 612 9.55 -44.39 20.01
C ASN A 612 10.15 -44.94 18.72
N ASP A 613 9.68 -46.08 18.23
CA ASP A 613 10.12 -46.68 16.96
C ASP A 613 9.94 -45.72 15.78
N TYR A 614 8.80 -45.02 15.71
CA TYR A 614 8.55 -43.99 14.67
C TYR A 614 9.52 -42.81 14.79
N LEU A 615 9.74 -42.30 15.98
CA LEU A 615 10.63 -41.15 16.20
C LEU A 615 12.11 -41.50 15.97
N ASP A 616 12.51 -42.76 16.19
CA ASP A 616 13.87 -43.25 15.94
C ASP A 616 14.22 -43.34 14.45
N LEU A 617 13.24 -43.23 13.55
CA LEU A 617 13.47 -43.16 12.12
C LEU A 617 14.09 -41.82 11.65
N PHE A 618 14.00 -40.77 12.46
CA PHE A 618 14.40 -39.43 12.11
C PHE A 618 15.64 -38.95 12.86
N ASP A 619 16.40 -38.08 12.19
CA ASP A 619 17.60 -37.45 12.75
C ASP A 619 17.30 -36.27 13.67
N ALA A 620 18.33 -35.66 14.25
CA ALA A 620 18.22 -34.50 15.13
C ALA A 620 17.55 -33.30 14.41
N GLU A 621 17.67 -33.18 13.12
CA GLU A 621 17.14 -32.07 12.35
C GLU A 621 15.60 -32.08 12.30
N TYR A 622 14.99 -33.27 12.21
CA TYR A 622 13.53 -33.42 12.31
C TYR A 622 12.99 -32.84 13.62
N PHE A 623 13.66 -33.18 14.75
CA PHE A 623 13.29 -32.68 16.06
C PHE A 623 13.54 -31.15 16.19
N ASN A 624 14.59 -30.63 15.57
CA ASN A 624 14.91 -29.21 15.60
C ASN A 624 13.92 -28.36 14.81
N LYS A 625 13.38 -28.88 13.72
CA LYS A 625 12.34 -28.22 12.90
C LYS A 625 10.94 -28.27 13.52
N ASN A 626 10.68 -29.25 14.39
CA ASN A 626 9.40 -29.47 15.02
C ASN A 626 9.48 -29.25 16.54
N ASN A 627 8.73 -28.28 17.08
CA ASN A 627 8.66 -28.12 18.54
C ASN A 627 7.89 -29.26 19.19
N SER A 628 7.97 -29.35 20.52
CA SER A 628 7.33 -30.45 21.27
C SER A 628 5.83 -30.56 21.01
N ASP A 629 5.12 -29.46 20.83
CA ASP A 629 3.66 -29.49 20.59
C ASP A 629 3.32 -30.00 19.19
N LYS A 630 4.14 -29.65 18.17
CA LYS A 630 3.99 -30.22 16.84
C LYS A 630 4.27 -31.72 16.85
N LEU A 631 5.37 -32.13 17.48
CA LEU A 631 5.73 -33.54 17.58
C LEU A 631 4.67 -34.38 18.33
N LYS A 632 4.09 -33.84 19.41
CA LYS A 632 2.96 -34.48 20.12
C LYS A 632 1.76 -34.68 19.22
N TRP A 633 1.38 -33.63 18.47
CA TRP A 633 0.25 -33.66 17.55
C TRP A 633 0.49 -34.68 16.43
N GLN A 634 1.67 -34.63 15.79
CA GLN A 634 2.07 -35.55 14.71
C GLN A 634 2.08 -37.01 15.19
N SER A 635 2.69 -37.26 16.35
CA SER A 635 2.71 -38.59 16.97
C SER A 635 1.30 -39.14 17.28
N GLY A 636 0.41 -38.29 17.77
CA GLY A 636 -0.98 -38.63 18.00
C GLY A 636 -1.79 -38.92 16.71
N LEU A 637 -1.36 -38.41 15.56
CA LEU A 637 -1.94 -38.78 14.27
C LEU A 637 -1.39 -40.10 13.76
N VAL A 638 -0.08 -40.35 13.93
CA VAL A 638 0.59 -41.58 13.52
C VAL A 638 0.01 -42.79 14.25
N LEU A 639 -0.35 -42.68 15.52
CA LEU A 639 -1.04 -43.75 16.27
C LEU A 639 -2.41 -44.14 15.68
N LYS A 640 -3.01 -43.30 14.87
CA LYS A 640 -4.30 -43.53 14.19
C LYS A 640 -4.14 -44.02 12.77
N GLU A 641 -2.92 -44.34 12.36
CA GLU A 641 -2.60 -44.79 11.01
C GLU A 641 -3.34 -46.07 10.67
N ARG A 642 -3.84 -46.11 9.42
CA ARG A 642 -4.39 -47.33 8.81
C ARG A 642 -3.39 -47.80 7.76
N LEU A 643 -3.14 -49.09 7.73
CA LEU A 643 -2.21 -49.67 6.76
C LEU A 643 -2.57 -49.27 5.32
N GLY A 644 -1.61 -48.76 4.57
CA GLY A 644 -1.76 -48.35 3.19
C GLY A 644 -2.46 -47.00 2.95
N GLU A 645 -2.84 -46.26 4.00
CA GLU A 645 -3.41 -44.92 3.85
C GLU A 645 -2.41 -43.84 4.31
N PRO A 646 -2.40 -42.63 3.66
CA PRO A 646 -1.62 -41.53 4.13
C PRO A 646 -2.13 -41.02 5.48
N VAL A 647 -1.22 -40.69 6.41
CA VAL A 647 -1.60 -39.99 7.64
C VAL A 647 -1.68 -38.51 7.35
N ILE A 648 -2.90 -37.96 7.38
CA ILE A 648 -3.13 -36.51 7.12
C ILE A 648 -3.75 -35.88 8.37
N GLY A 649 -3.11 -34.83 8.86
CA GLY A 649 -3.61 -33.96 9.92
C GLY A 649 -3.70 -32.52 9.46
N CYS A 650 -4.81 -31.84 9.81
CA CYS A 650 -4.99 -30.43 9.58
C CYS A 650 -5.37 -29.76 10.90
N ARG A 651 -4.74 -28.65 11.23
CA ARG A 651 -5.09 -27.82 12.38
C ARG A 651 -4.90 -26.34 12.09
N LYS A 652 -5.62 -25.50 12.79
CA LYS A 652 -5.42 -24.06 12.77
C LYS A 652 -4.13 -23.74 13.52
N CYS A 653 -3.23 -22.95 12.90
CA CYS A 653 -2.01 -22.48 13.56
C CYS A 653 -2.04 -20.96 13.83
N PHE A 654 -2.75 -20.17 13.00
CA PHE A 654 -3.03 -18.74 13.17
C PHE A 654 -4.46 -18.44 12.71
N GLU A 655 -4.90 -17.16 12.77
CA GLU A 655 -6.28 -16.78 12.43
C GLU A 655 -6.71 -17.24 11.04
N ASP A 656 -5.81 -17.17 10.07
CA ASP A 656 -6.03 -17.43 8.64
C ASP A 656 -5.17 -18.58 8.08
N LEU A 657 -4.34 -19.25 8.91
CA LEU A 657 -3.40 -20.26 8.45
C LEU A 657 -3.74 -21.65 8.95
N ILE A 658 -3.50 -22.64 8.08
CA ILE A 658 -3.68 -24.06 8.36
C ILE A 658 -2.33 -24.75 8.34
N GLU A 659 -1.99 -25.45 9.43
CA GLU A 659 -0.87 -26.37 9.48
C GLU A 659 -1.36 -27.78 9.07
N ILE A 660 -0.70 -28.33 8.05
CA ILE A 660 -1.02 -29.64 7.48
C ILE A 660 0.17 -30.57 7.66
N PHE A 661 -0.05 -31.70 8.28
CA PHE A 661 0.92 -32.79 8.41
C PHE A 661 0.54 -33.92 7.47
N ILE A 662 1.50 -34.42 6.68
CA ILE A 662 1.31 -35.56 5.76
C ILE A 662 2.48 -36.53 5.92
N LYS A 663 2.18 -37.74 6.46
CA LYS A 663 3.12 -38.86 6.49
C LYS A 663 2.71 -39.86 5.42
N VAL A 664 3.66 -40.22 4.56
CA VAL A 664 3.48 -41.18 3.46
C VAL A 664 4.80 -41.92 3.20
N ASP A 665 4.72 -42.99 2.43
CA ASP A 665 5.93 -43.62 1.88
C ASP A 665 6.65 -42.63 0.95
N ASN A 666 7.96 -42.58 1.09
CA ASN A 666 8.77 -41.70 0.25
C ASN A 666 8.82 -42.21 -1.19
N SER A 667 8.77 -41.30 -2.15
CA SER A 667 8.87 -41.62 -3.57
C SER A 667 9.43 -40.44 -4.35
N ASP A 668 10.03 -40.72 -5.51
CA ASP A 668 10.51 -39.68 -6.41
C ASP A 668 9.37 -38.72 -6.81
N GLY A 669 9.65 -37.44 -6.74
CA GLY A 669 8.64 -36.41 -7.08
C GLY A 669 7.53 -36.23 -6.04
N LEU A 670 7.69 -36.78 -4.82
CA LEU A 670 6.67 -36.66 -3.77
C LEU A 670 6.31 -35.21 -3.45
N PHE A 671 7.27 -34.31 -3.35
CA PHE A 671 6.99 -32.89 -3.10
C PHE A 671 6.11 -32.29 -4.20
N LEU A 672 6.41 -32.55 -5.46
CA LEU A 672 5.59 -32.11 -6.60
C LEU A 672 4.15 -32.63 -6.49
N LYS A 673 3.98 -33.90 -6.14
CA LYS A 673 2.68 -34.53 -5.91
C LYS A 673 1.90 -33.83 -4.81
N LEU A 674 2.51 -33.57 -3.66
CA LEU A 674 1.87 -32.95 -2.52
C LEU A 674 1.48 -31.49 -2.80
N VAL A 675 2.36 -30.70 -3.42
CA VAL A 675 2.05 -29.32 -3.81
C VAL A 675 0.83 -29.27 -4.74
N LYS A 676 0.78 -30.16 -5.72
CA LYS A 676 -0.35 -30.24 -6.65
C LYS A 676 -1.67 -30.62 -5.96
N ILE A 677 -1.63 -31.54 -5.01
CA ILE A 677 -2.79 -31.91 -4.20
C ILE A 677 -3.28 -30.74 -3.36
N LEU A 678 -2.38 -29.99 -2.75
CA LEU A 678 -2.71 -28.80 -1.95
C LEU A 678 -3.32 -27.69 -2.81
N ASP A 679 -2.75 -27.40 -4.00
CA ASP A 679 -3.30 -26.41 -4.93
C ASP A 679 -4.70 -26.79 -5.42
N LEU A 680 -4.92 -28.06 -5.77
CA LEU A 680 -6.24 -28.57 -6.16
C LEU A 680 -7.25 -28.57 -5.00
N SER A 681 -6.76 -28.57 -3.76
CA SER A 681 -7.59 -28.44 -2.56
C SER A 681 -7.93 -26.97 -2.25
N GLY A 682 -7.46 -26.02 -3.08
CA GLY A 682 -7.69 -24.58 -2.91
C GLY A 682 -6.77 -23.92 -1.91
N LEU A 683 -5.61 -24.50 -1.66
CA LEU A 683 -4.62 -24.05 -0.68
C LEU A 683 -3.36 -23.55 -1.36
N GLU A 684 -2.83 -22.43 -0.88
CA GLU A 684 -1.52 -21.91 -1.25
C GLU A 684 -0.51 -22.24 -0.14
N VAL A 685 0.63 -22.81 -0.52
CA VAL A 685 1.70 -23.15 0.40
C VAL A 685 2.50 -21.89 0.72
N ILE A 686 2.72 -21.62 2.01
CA ILE A 686 3.56 -20.51 2.50
C ILE A 686 4.91 -21.05 2.99
N ASP A 687 4.91 -22.19 3.65
CA ASP A 687 6.10 -22.84 4.17
C ASP A 687 5.95 -24.36 4.07
N ALA A 688 7.04 -25.02 3.71
CA ALA A 688 7.08 -26.48 3.63
C ALA A 688 8.34 -27.00 4.31
N ASN A 689 8.14 -27.92 5.21
CA ASN A 689 9.19 -28.63 5.92
C ASN A 689 9.11 -30.10 5.57
N ILE A 690 10.13 -30.57 4.85
CA ILE A 690 10.23 -31.91 4.33
C ILE A 690 11.21 -32.70 5.23
N SER A 691 10.78 -33.82 5.74
CA SER A 691 11.63 -34.70 6.55
C SER A 691 11.48 -36.12 6.07
N THR A 692 12.59 -36.76 5.71
CA THR A 692 12.64 -38.14 5.24
C THR A 692 13.37 -39.00 6.29
N SER A 693 12.90 -40.21 6.54
CA SER A 693 13.52 -41.15 7.46
C SER A 693 14.93 -41.55 6.96
N GLY A 694 15.82 -41.90 7.91
CA GLY A 694 17.22 -42.26 7.61
C GLY A 694 17.38 -43.46 6.66
N ASN A 695 16.35 -44.32 6.52
CA ASN A 695 16.31 -45.42 5.57
C ASN A 695 15.59 -45.05 4.25
N ASN A 696 15.27 -43.75 4.05
CA ASN A 696 14.56 -43.21 2.88
C ASN A 696 13.15 -43.80 2.62
N GLY A 697 12.59 -44.54 3.58
CA GLY A 697 11.31 -45.25 3.41
C GLY A 697 10.06 -44.40 3.70
N ILE A 698 10.15 -43.43 4.61
CA ILE A 698 9.03 -42.62 5.07
C ILE A 698 9.32 -41.14 4.95
N ALA A 699 8.37 -40.37 4.46
CA ALA A 699 8.39 -38.92 4.45
C ALA A 699 7.32 -38.35 5.42
N ALA A 700 7.76 -37.47 6.31
CA ALA A 700 6.92 -36.76 7.27
C ALA A 700 6.96 -35.25 6.97
N ASN A 701 6.00 -34.75 6.22
CA ASN A 701 5.98 -33.40 5.66
C ASN A 701 5.01 -32.50 6.40
N THR A 702 5.43 -31.29 6.69
CA THR A 702 4.57 -30.27 7.32
C THR A 702 4.48 -29.06 6.41
N PHE A 703 3.26 -28.63 6.12
CA PHE A 703 2.99 -27.44 5.29
C PHE A 703 2.23 -26.41 6.12
N ILE A 704 2.60 -25.14 5.97
CA ILE A 704 1.78 -24.00 6.39
C ILE A 704 1.12 -23.44 5.14
N THR A 705 -0.20 -23.35 5.16
CA THR A 705 -1.01 -23.01 4.00
C THR A 705 -2.04 -21.94 4.32
N ILE A 706 -2.50 -21.24 3.27
CA ILE A 706 -3.60 -20.27 3.31
C ILE A 706 -4.62 -20.63 2.21
N PHE A 707 -5.88 -20.21 2.36
CA PHE A 707 -6.86 -20.35 1.28
C PHE A 707 -6.57 -19.36 0.14
N SER A 708 -6.60 -19.83 -1.10
CA SER A 708 -6.34 -19.04 -2.32
C SER A 708 -7.30 -17.87 -2.55
N HIS A 709 -8.43 -17.80 -1.86
CA HIS A 709 -9.52 -16.84 -2.19
C HIS A 709 -10.16 -16.12 -1.01
N HIS A 710 -9.73 -16.31 0.25
CA HIS A 710 -10.40 -15.67 1.40
C HIS A 710 -9.46 -15.32 2.55
N THR A 711 -9.53 -14.05 3.00
CA THR A 711 -9.16 -13.61 4.35
C THR A 711 -10.36 -13.88 5.28
N ARG A 712 -10.54 -15.10 5.76
CA ARG A 712 -11.60 -15.45 6.71
C ARG A 712 -10.99 -16.08 7.96
N VAL A 713 -11.55 -15.75 9.12
CA VAL A 713 -11.28 -16.48 10.36
C VAL A 713 -11.78 -17.92 10.20
N LEU A 714 -10.84 -18.87 10.25
CA LEU A 714 -11.13 -20.29 10.04
C LEU A 714 -11.88 -20.89 11.23
N ASN A 715 -12.91 -21.70 10.93
CA ASN A 715 -13.61 -22.52 11.90
C ASN A 715 -13.24 -24.01 11.78
N ASN A 716 -13.58 -24.79 12.79
CA ASN A 716 -13.21 -26.21 12.85
C ASN A 716 -13.90 -27.08 11.77
N SER A 717 -15.05 -26.67 11.24
CA SER A 717 -15.74 -27.40 10.15
C SER A 717 -14.99 -27.24 8.83
N GLU A 718 -14.53 -26.03 8.53
CA GLU A 718 -13.74 -25.73 7.31
C GLU A 718 -12.41 -26.52 7.31
N ILE A 719 -11.77 -26.66 8.47
CA ILE A 719 -10.53 -27.45 8.59
C ILE A 719 -10.78 -28.94 8.30
N ARG A 720 -11.93 -29.49 8.72
CA ARG A 720 -12.30 -30.87 8.40
C ARG A 720 -12.56 -31.05 6.90
N GLU A 721 -13.29 -30.12 6.28
CA GLU A 721 -13.53 -30.13 4.84
C GLU A 721 -12.24 -30.06 4.03
N VAL A 722 -11.25 -29.28 4.50
CA VAL A 722 -9.91 -29.22 3.88
C VAL A 722 -9.24 -30.59 3.95
N LYS A 723 -9.24 -31.22 5.11
CA LYS A 723 -8.66 -32.56 5.28
C LYS A 723 -9.30 -33.57 4.33
N ASP A 724 -10.63 -33.59 4.24
CA ASP A 724 -11.38 -34.52 3.38
C ASP A 724 -11.06 -34.29 1.90
N ARG A 725 -10.99 -33.01 1.46
CA ARG A 725 -10.57 -32.67 0.09
C ARG A 725 -9.14 -33.12 -0.22
N ILE A 726 -8.20 -32.96 0.71
CA ILE A 726 -6.83 -33.43 0.52
C ILE A 726 -6.80 -34.96 0.38
N LEU A 727 -7.56 -35.69 1.20
CA LEU A 727 -7.67 -37.14 1.11
C LEU A 727 -8.26 -37.60 -0.21
N ASP A 728 -9.32 -36.95 -0.68
CA ASP A 728 -9.98 -37.29 -1.96
C ASP A 728 -9.04 -37.02 -3.14
N ASN A 729 -8.35 -35.86 -3.14
CA ASN A 729 -7.35 -35.53 -4.16
C ASN A 729 -6.15 -36.47 -4.12
N PHE A 730 -5.77 -36.97 -2.94
CA PHE A 730 -4.68 -37.94 -2.81
C PHE A 730 -5.07 -39.28 -3.45
N LYS A 731 -6.30 -39.76 -3.20
CA LYS A 731 -6.86 -41.03 -3.80
C LYS A 731 -7.04 -40.94 -5.31
N SER A 732 -7.44 -39.78 -5.80
CA SER A 732 -7.74 -39.54 -7.23
C SER A 732 -6.57 -38.94 -8.03
N TYR A 733 -5.38 -38.88 -7.48
CA TYR A 733 -4.24 -38.15 -8.08
C TYR A 733 -3.95 -38.53 -9.54
N SER A 734 -4.05 -39.80 -9.90
CA SER A 734 -3.79 -40.30 -11.26
C SER A 734 -4.79 -39.78 -12.31
N THR A 735 -5.97 -39.31 -11.90
CA THR A 735 -7.06 -38.84 -12.77
C THR A 735 -7.29 -37.33 -12.72
N LEU A 736 -6.52 -36.59 -11.93
CA LEU A 736 -6.71 -35.15 -11.71
C LEU A 736 -6.40 -34.32 -12.95
N LYS A 737 -7.35 -33.47 -13.37
CA LYS A 737 -7.18 -32.48 -14.45
C LYS A 737 -6.42 -31.24 -13.92
N LYS A 738 -5.77 -30.47 -14.82
CA LYS A 738 -5.06 -29.23 -14.50
C LYS A 738 -6.00 -28.20 -13.88
N SER A 739 -5.49 -27.43 -12.91
CA SER A 739 -6.16 -26.29 -12.29
C SER A 739 -6.60 -25.24 -13.33
N THR A 740 -7.83 -24.72 -13.20
CA THR A 740 -8.43 -23.72 -14.11
C THR A 740 -8.32 -22.28 -13.60
N LYS A 741 -7.35 -21.96 -12.76
CA LYS A 741 -7.16 -20.58 -12.27
C LYS A 741 -6.98 -19.59 -13.43
N LYS A 742 -7.77 -18.50 -13.46
CA LYS A 742 -7.66 -17.45 -14.48
C LYS A 742 -6.35 -16.70 -14.31
N VAL A 743 -5.52 -16.66 -15.34
CA VAL A 743 -4.29 -15.89 -15.42
C VAL A 743 -4.63 -14.39 -15.43
N LYS A 744 -4.15 -13.64 -14.47
CA LYS A 744 -4.05 -12.19 -14.61
C LYS A 744 -2.94 -11.91 -15.62
N ASN A 745 -3.30 -11.38 -16.79
CA ASN A 745 -2.34 -11.02 -17.84
C ASN A 745 -1.54 -9.76 -17.40
N LEU A 746 -0.45 -9.96 -16.69
CA LEU A 746 0.54 -8.92 -16.40
C LEU A 746 1.57 -8.86 -17.56
N LYS A 747 1.13 -8.37 -18.74
CA LYS A 747 2.00 -8.21 -19.92
C LYS A 747 3.06 -7.12 -19.79
N SER A 748 2.99 -6.30 -18.73
CA SER A 748 3.76 -5.05 -18.60
C SER A 748 5.14 -5.21 -17.98
N PHE A 749 5.37 -6.27 -17.24
CA PHE A 749 6.70 -6.56 -16.72
C PHE A 749 7.36 -7.58 -17.64
N LYS A 750 8.52 -7.21 -18.21
CA LYS A 750 9.42 -8.22 -18.82
C LYS A 750 9.60 -9.35 -17.80
N LYS A 751 9.60 -10.60 -18.26
CA LYS A 751 9.89 -11.77 -17.44
C LYS A 751 11.03 -11.44 -16.47
N ILE A 752 10.68 -11.25 -15.19
CA ILE A 752 11.65 -11.04 -14.12
C ILE A 752 11.89 -12.42 -13.55
N LEU A 753 13.05 -12.96 -13.79
CA LEU A 753 13.54 -14.15 -13.13
C LEU A 753 14.96 -13.89 -12.63
N TYR A 754 15.10 -13.85 -11.32
CA TYR A 754 16.41 -13.87 -10.68
C TYR A 754 16.53 -15.16 -9.91
N VAL A 755 17.59 -15.91 -10.17
CA VAL A 755 17.93 -17.14 -9.46
C VAL A 755 19.28 -16.92 -8.79
N THR A 756 19.30 -17.01 -7.48
CA THR A 756 20.53 -16.96 -6.69
C THR A 756 20.75 -18.29 -6.02
N ASN A 757 22.01 -18.73 -5.93
CA ASN A 757 22.41 -19.97 -5.29
C ASN A 757 23.54 -19.71 -4.29
N VAL A 758 23.35 -20.19 -3.07
CA VAL A 758 24.36 -20.17 -2.01
C VAL A 758 24.59 -21.59 -1.54
N GLU A 759 25.84 -22.07 -1.60
CA GLU A 759 26.19 -23.39 -1.11
C GLU A 759 26.44 -23.36 0.41
N ASP A 760 25.69 -24.16 1.15
CA ASP A 760 25.97 -24.46 2.55
C ASP A 760 26.92 -25.70 2.62
N LYS A 761 28.19 -25.41 2.79
CA LYS A 761 29.24 -26.46 2.81
C LYS A 761 29.12 -27.40 4.01
N LEU A 762 28.55 -26.95 5.13
CA LEU A 762 28.43 -27.75 6.35
C LEU A 762 27.28 -28.76 6.22
N LYS A 763 26.15 -28.32 5.70
CA LYS A 763 24.98 -29.18 5.44
C LYS A 763 25.07 -29.95 4.13
N LYS A 764 26.05 -29.67 3.27
CA LYS A 764 26.18 -30.19 1.90
C LYS A 764 24.94 -29.97 1.04
N ARG A 765 24.32 -28.81 1.18
CA ARG A 765 23.08 -28.39 0.49
C ARG A 765 23.24 -27.04 -0.21
N ASN A 766 22.33 -26.73 -1.09
CA ASN A 766 22.26 -25.44 -1.76
C ASN A 766 20.99 -24.70 -1.36
N LEU A 767 21.13 -23.43 -1.05
CA LEU A 767 20.00 -22.49 -0.88
C LEU A 767 19.76 -21.81 -2.22
N LEU A 768 18.68 -22.19 -2.89
CA LEU A 768 18.26 -21.65 -4.18
C LEU A 768 17.12 -20.65 -3.96
N THR A 769 17.36 -19.37 -4.24
CA THR A 769 16.30 -18.34 -4.17
C THR A 769 15.86 -17.96 -5.57
N ILE A 770 14.55 -17.99 -5.82
CA ILE A 770 13.91 -17.72 -7.10
C ILE A 770 13.00 -16.52 -6.91
N GLU A 771 13.29 -15.43 -7.63
CA GLU A 771 12.47 -14.23 -7.65
C GLU A 771 11.79 -14.09 -9.01
N THR A 772 10.44 -14.09 -9.04
CA THR A 772 9.67 -14.01 -10.28
C THR A 772 8.28 -13.42 -10.05
N LEU A 773 7.49 -13.28 -11.10
CA LEU A 773 6.08 -12.90 -11.00
C LEU A 773 5.24 -14.10 -10.58
N ASP A 774 4.23 -13.86 -9.73
CA ASP A 774 3.27 -14.90 -9.35
C ASP A 774 2.44 -15.35 -10.57
N SER A 775 2.30 -16.63 -10.69
CA SER A 775 1.47 -17.24 -11.72
C SER A 775 0.83 -18.53 -11.21
N PRO A 776 -0.38 -18.87 -11.66
CA PRO A 776 -1.04 -20.11 -11.26
C PRO A 776 -0.16 -21.33 -11.50
N GLY A 777 0.02 -22.15 -10.45
CA GLY A 777 0.84 -23.34 -10.49
C GLY A 777 2.36 -23.09 -10.58
N LEU A 778 2.83 -21.89 -10.18
CA LEU A 778 4.26 -21.55 -10.20
C LEU A 778 5.08 -22.52 -9.37
N LEU A 779 4.67 -22.81 -8.15
CA LEU A 779 5.36 -23.75 -7.25
C LEU A 779 5.39 -25.16 -7.84
N GLU A 780 4.29 -25.60 -8.49
CA GLU A 780 4.27 -26.89 -9.24
C GLU A 780 5.31 -26.91 -10.35
N LYS A 781 5.42 -25.80 -11.12
CA LYS A 781 6.41 -25.68 -12.19
C LYS A 781 7.85 -25.72 -11.67
N ILE A 782 8.14 -24.97 -10.61
CA ILE A 782 9.47 -24.96 -9.98
C ILE A 782 9.82 -26.36 -9.45
N ALA A 783 8.92 -26.98 -8.70
CA ALA A 783 9.11 -28.33 -8.16
C ALA A 783 9.34 -29.36 -9.27
N LYS A 784 8.65 -29.21 -10.40
CA LYS A 784 8.85 -30.07 -11.59
C LYS A 784 10.25 -29.92 -12.17
N VAL A 785 10.74 -28.69 -12.38
CA VAL A 785 12.09 -28.44 -12.90
C VAL A 785 13.15 -28.98 -11.96
N LEU A 786 13.01 -28.81 -10.66
CA LEU A 786 13.94 -29.33 -9.66
C LEU A 786 13.99 -30.87 -9.70
N ASN A 787 12.83 -31.51 -9.74
CA ASN A 787 12.72 -32.98 -9.82
C ASN A 787 13.29 -33.54 -11.13
N GLU A 788 12.97 -32.94 -12.28
CA GLU A 788 13.46 -33.37 -13.60
C GLU A 788 15.00 -33.23 -13.74
N ASN A 789 15.61 -32.33 -12.96
CA ASN A 789 17.06 -32.19 -12.89
C ASN A 789 17.69 -33.05 -11.76
N GLY A 790 16.94 -34.00 -11.18
CA GLY A 790 17.48 -34.95 -10.20
C GLY A 790 17.92 -34.24 -8.92
N THR A 791 17.15 -33.28 -8.40
CA THR A 791 17.37 -32.64 -7.12
C THR A 791 16.24 -32.99 -6.17
N SER A 792 16.57 -33.19 -4.89
CA SER A 792 15.64 -33.34 -3.79
C SER A 792 15.42 -32.01 -3.08
N ILE A 793 14.17 -31.69 -2.72
CA ILE A 793 13.82 -30.49 -1.94
C ILE A 793 13.73 -30.90 -0.48
N TYR A 794 14.54 -30.25 0.34
CA TYR A 794 14.63 -30.48 1.77
C TYR A 794 13.73 -29.52 2.56
N SER A 795 13.68 -28.27 2.17
CA SER A 795 12.71 -27.29 2.66
C SER A 795 12.37 -26.26 1.58
N ALA A 796 11.18 -25.69 1.68
CA ALA A 796 10.76 -24.63 0.80
C ALA A 796 10.07 -23.53 1.59
N ARG A 797 10.48 -22.27 1.39
CA ARG A 797 9.82 -21.08 1.92
C ARG A 797 9.27 -20.29 0.77
N ILE A 798 7.95 -20.17 0.73
CA ILE A 798 7.21 -19.56 -0.34
C ILE A 798 6.75 -18.18 0.12
N ASN A 799 7.31 -17.15 -0.49
CA ASN A 799 7.03 -15.77 -0.10
C ASN A 799 6.40 -15.01 -1.26
N THR A 800 5.07 -15.06 -1.33
CA THR A 800 4.31 -14.29 -2.33
C THR A 800 4.06 -12.88 -1.80
N LEU A 801 4.55 -11.89 -2.54
CA LEU A 801 4.52 -10.47 -2.19
C LEU A 801 3.69 -9.71 -3.23
N GLY A 802 2.36 -9.79 -3.13
CA GLY A 802 1.45 -9.26 -4.16
C GLY A 802 1.53 -10.09 -5.43
N ASP A 803 1.98 -9.49 -6.54
CA ASP A 803 2.14 -10.18 -7.83
C ASP A 803 3.58 -10.69 -8.06
N ARG A 804 4.45 -10.66 -7.06
CA ARG A 804 5.82 -11.19 -7.10
C ARG A 804 6.01 -12.29 -6.07
N VAL A 805 6.86 -13.25 -6.44
CA VAL A 805 7.24 -14.39 -5.63
C VAL A 805 8.75 -14.33 -5.38
N GLU A 806 9.15 -14.54 -4.13
CA GLU A 806 10.53 -14.76 -3.71
C GLU A 806 10.59 -16.10 -2.94
N ASP A 807 10.74 -17.19 -3.66
CA ASP A 807 10.76 -18.53 -3.10
C ASP A 807 12.19 -18.99 -2.83
N THR A 808 12.43 -19.54 -1.65
CA THR A 808 13.72 -20.08 -1.25
C THR A 808 13.58 -21.57 -0.99
N PHE A 809 14.37 -22.36 -1.72
CA PHE A 809 14.44 -23.82 -1.63
C PHE A 809 15.80 -24.25 -1.09
N GLU A 810 15.78 -25.07 -0.06
CA GLU A 810 16.97 -25.84 0.34
C GLU A 810 16.96 -27.15 -0.44
N ILE A 811 17.95 -27.33 -1.31
CA ILE A 811 18.01 -28.46 -2.23
C ILE A 811 19.31 -29.24 -2.09
N GLU A 812 19.23 -30.54 -2.35
CA GLU A 812 20.38 -31.44 -2.42
C GLU A 812 20.32 -32.30 -3.68
N ASP A 813 21.47 -32.87 -4.05
CA ASP A 813 21.53 -33.86 -5.12
C ASP A 813 20.94 -35.20 -4.64
N MET A 814 20.49 -36.06 -5.56
CA MET A 814 20.03 -37.42 -5.24
C MET A 814 21.11 -38.28 -4.53
N THR A 815 22.34 -37.85 -4.56
CA THR A 815 23.45 -38.48 -3.85
C THR A 815 23.65 -37.92 -2.42
N LEU A 816 22.69 -37.14 -1.91
CA LEU A 816 22.77 -36.48 -0.59
C LEU A 816 24.00 -35.57 -0.45
N SER A 817 24.34 -34.88 -1.51
CA SER A 817 25.45 -33.90 -1.58
C SER A 817 24.98 -32.57 -2.15
N SER A 818 25.85 -31.55 -2.05
CA SER A 818 25.54 -30.25 -2.65
C SER A 818 25.43 -30.37 -4.20
N VAL A 819 24.47 -29.62 -4.75
CA VAL A 819 24.20 -29.60 -6.20
C VAL A 819 25.33 -28.90 -6.94
N SER A 820 25.88 -29.52 -7.99
CA SER A 820 26.99 -28.97 -8.75
C SER A 820 26.63 -27.66 -9.46
N LYS A 821 27.62 -26.79 -9.69
CA LYS A 821 27.43 -25.51 -10.41
C LYS A 821 26.84 -25.71 -11.81
N GLU A 822 27.25 -26.75 -12.52
CA GLU A 822 26.71 -27.08 -13.84
C GLU A 822 25.20 -27.45 -13.78
N LYS A 823 24.82 -28.19 -12.75
CA LYS A 823 23.43 -28.58 -12.52
C LYS A 823 22.55 -27.37 -12.13
N ILE A 824 23.10 -26.47 -11.31
CA ILE A 824 22.42 -25.17 -10.99
C ILE A 824 22.21 -24.33 -12.25
N GLN A 825 23.21 -24.28 -13.17
CA GLN A 825 23.05 -23.56 -14.43
C GLN A 825 21.95 -24.18 -15.31
N LYS A 826 21.86 -25.51 -15.37
CA LYS A 826 20.79 -26.22 -16.10
C LYS A 826 19.41 -25.89 -15.50
N ILE A 827 19.28 -25.93 -14.17
CA ILE A 827 18.06 -25.58 -13.45
C ILE A 827 17.65 -24.12 -13.75
N THR A 828 18.61 -23.19 -13.66
CA THR A 828 18.36 -21.76 -13.95
C THR A 828 17.86 -21.56 -15.38
N LYS A 829 18.49 -22.23 -16.35
CA LYS A 829 18.06 -22.18 -17.76
C LYS A 829 16.66 -22.75 -17.95
N ALA A 830 16.36 -23.92 -17.39
CA ALA A 830 15.04 -24.55 -17.47
C ALA A 830 13.94 -23.68 -16.83
N LEU A 831 14.22 -23.03 -15.69
CA LEU A 831 13.31 -22.06 -15.05
C LEU A 831 13.07 -20.85 -15.96
N THR A 832 14.11 -20.33 -16.62
CA THR A 832 13.99 -19.19 -17.54
C THR A 832 13.13 -19.50 -18.77
N GLU A 833 13.15 -20.73 -19.23
CA GLU A 833 12.35 -21.18 -20.39
C GLU A 833 10.88 -21.45 -19.99
N LEU A 834 10.62 -21.84 -18.74
CA LEU A 834 9.31 -22.26 -18.27
C LEU A 834 8.47 -21.12 -17.63
N ILE A 835 9.12 -20.14 -17.04
CA ILE A 835 8.53 -18.97 -16.37
C ILE A 835 8.58 -17.75 -17.28
#